data_35331ae080cf6adea95483628530dda3
#
_entry.id   35331ae080cf6adea95483628530dda3
#
_cell.length_a   1.000
_cell.length_b   1.000
_cell.length_c   1.000
_cell.angle_alpha   90.00
_cell.angle_beta   90.00
_cell.angle_gamma   90.00
#
_symmetry.space_group_name_H-M   'P 1'
#
loop_
_entity.id
_entity.type
_entity.pdbx_description
1 polymer ?
#
loop_
_entity_poly.entity_id
_entity_poly.type
_entity_poly.pdbx_seq_one_letter_code
_entity_poly.pdbx_strand_id
1 'polypeptide(L)'
;MSIQHFSPPQHLALAVALALGCVDVSMAQQPAEIPTTAEQQERLKAFSDAADTKQQNANTSRKGDAKWTGKNDLVIISGNGKFPGIIDGGGGKNVLRLDAAKHPILAETRNFIALQVATGEWQHTGSFAGWGVIEPDTTLINTGRIDGQLGVLGKLDNKGVVANRVIVEPGAHMMNSGMAGHVEVREKASFSGNGTVEFLSVAGQLEVGPEMGATSITKDFSLAETAELIYGVNVDGGSSTINVEGTAFLNNATLTVAGVPGEYIEAREHTVIRARTIEGAFGTVSSKLAFMTATLTPTDTQVSLTYARNDVPLKEAATSDNGRAFTASIEEPLPAKPAEPIDVPPVAQALAANPKTEAPTNEPAEPPEITRAASKPVGQLHAAKPETKPNKAINVLLGSDMTSAADASKTKVVDTSHKPAEPPEIPGAASKPLGQLQASKPAAKPNKAINALLGTNMATAADAIDQLSGYNTADLGNATLSSVTPIGTGMLSAMGQKNPENVHTDGQVWVQAIGNSGRIGKQLGSYALKHSTKGLMLGTDWAVSPDWRLGIIGSKTQTRLDSHRFDGRLDSWHVGAYAVRQDGPLALRLGAVHGNHDGSTKRQVAFNGFSDRLKGRYDANTQQVFGQIGYNLDVGHVDIEPYLQLGYQRYQRGRYTEKGGDAALRFNGQTQDNYNSNVGLRLDRAFPLDQGMQLTPRLNLGWKHLYGKTRGTSRQRLAGAGNTYTVEGVELDRDSLLFETGLDLAVSSRHTLGVSYKGETGQDNRNSALMGQWRMMF
;
A
#
# COMPACT_ATOMS: atom_id res chain seq x y z
N MET A 1 1.07 -61.93 -8.30
CA MET A 1 0.06 -61.41 -9.24
C MET A 1 0.56 -60.06 -9.67
N SER A 2 0.95 -59.97 -10.91
CA SER A 2 1.65 -58.85 -11.58
C SER A 2 0.63 -57.81 -12.00
N ILE A 3 0.84 -56.56 -11.64
CA ILE A 3 0.08 -55.43 -12.20
C ILE A 3 0.98 -54.71 -13.16
N GLN A 4 0.59 -54.81 -14.43
CA GLN A 4 1.25 -54.17 -15.56
C GLN A 4 0.91 -52.67 -15.60
N HIS A 5 1.96 -51.84 -15.75
CA HIS A 5 1.86 -50.43 -16.11
C HIS A 5 1.37 -50.27 -17.54
N PHE A 6 0.30 -49.49 -17.73
CA PHE A 6 -0.14 -48.98 -19.04
C PHE A 6 0.48 -47.63 -19.30
N SER A 7 1.27 -47.50 -20.33
CA SER A 7 1.71 -46.25 -20.97
C SER A 7 0.59 -45.69 -21.82
N PRO A 8 0.43 -44.35 -21.95
CA PRO A 8 -0.58 -43.74 -22.79
C PRO A 8 -0.21 -43.83 -24.29
N PRO A 9 -1.16 -43.93 -25.19
CA PRO A 9 -0.90 -44.14 -26.64
C PRO A 9 -0.58 -42.82 -27.33
N GLN A 10 0.66 -42.64 -27.73
CA GLN A 10 1.05 -41.78 -28.84
C GLN A 10 0.83 -42.55 -30.14
N HIS A 11 -0.31 -42.45 -30.79
CA HIS A 11 -0.52 -42.83 -32.20
C HIS A 11 -2.03 -42.88 -32.51
N LEU A 12 -2.64 -41.69 -32.72
CA LEU A 12 -3.97 -41.63 -33.32
C LEU A 12 -4.11 -40.42 -34.27
N ALA A 13 -3.08 -40.16 -35.07
CA ALA A 13 -3.14 -39.13 -36.12
C ALA A 13 -2.64 -39.66 -37.48
N LEU A 14 -2.56 -40.97 -37.67
CA LEU A 14 -2.06 -41.54 -38.92
C LEU A 14 -2.94 -42.65 -39.49
N ALA A 15 -4.25 -42.60 -39.30
CA ALA A 15 -5.13 -43.69 -39.77
C ALA A 15 -6.36 -43.25 -40.58
N VAL A 16 -6.38 -42.07 -41.22
CA VAL A 16 -7.48 -41.65 -42.12
C VAL A 16 -7.04 -41.34 -43.55
N ALA A 17 -5.80 -41.59 -43.93
CA ALA A 17 -5.30 -41.34 -45.31
C ALA A 17 -4.98 -42.60 -46.14
N LEU A 18 -5.57 -43.76 -45.78
CA LEU A 18 -5.29 -45.01 -46.55
C LEU A 18 -6.59 -45.75 -46.93
N ALA A 19 -7.48 -45.06 -47.63
CA ALA A 19 -8.55 -45.74 -48.44
C ALA A 19 -9.03 -44.80 -49.50
N LEU A 20 -8.27 -44.70 -50.63
CA LEU A 20 -8.80 -44.48 -51.97
C LEU A 20 -7.63 -44.47 -52.99
N GLY A 21 -7.47 -45.55 -53.73
CA GLY A 21 -7.12 -45.49 -55.12
C GLY A 21 -5.64 -45.44 -55.53
N CYS A 22 -5.12 -46.58 -55.97
CA CYS A 22 -3.89 -46.69 -56.79
C CYS A 22 -3.89 -45.69 -57.93
N VAL A 23 -3.00 -44.71 -57.87
CA VAL A 23 -2.46 -44.05 -59.07
C VAL A 23 -0.95 -43.97 -58.87
N ASP A 24 -0.16 -44.46 -59.79
CA ASP A 24 1.30 -44.30 -59.84
C ASP A 24 1.63 -42.82 -59.75
N VAL A 25 2.12 -42.37 -58.58
CA VAL A 25 2.73 -41.08 -58.47
C VAL A 25 4.22 -41.29 -58.27
N SER A 26 4.96 -40.85 -59.30
CA SER A 26 6.41 -40.59 -59.18
C SER A 26 6.80 -40.09 -57.82
N MET A 27 7.86 -40.68 -57.26
CA MET A 27 8.49 -40.28 -55.99
C MET A 27 8.66 -38.75 -55.92
N ALA A 28 7.65 -38.05 -55.37
CA ALA A 28 7.84 -36.69 -54.95
C ALA A 28 8.76 -36.77 -53.73
N GLN A 29 9.91 -36.12 -53.80
CA GLN A 29 10.84 -35.92 -52.71
C GLN A 29 10.06 -35.47 -51.48
N GLN A 30 10.10 -36.24 -50.38
CA GLN A 30 9.57 -35.85 -49.09
C GLN A 30 10.11 -34.45 -48.79
N PRO A 31 9.28 -33.47 -48.43
CA PRO A 31 9.80 -32.16 -48.05
C PRO A 31 10.86 -32.37 -46.97
N ALA A 32 12.05 -31.82 -47.17
CA ALA A 32 13.14 -31.94 -46.21
C ALA A 32 12.61 -31.44 -44.83
N GLU A 33 12.62 -32.32 -43.82
CA GLU A 33 12.22 -31.97 -42.47
C GLU A 33 12.98 -30.72 -42.02
N ILE A 34 12.23 -29.71 -41.60
CA ILE A 34 12.80 -28.45 -41.13
C ILE A 34 13.46 -28.74 -39.79
N PRO A 35 14.77 -28.51 -39.60
CA PRO A 35 15.46 -28.88 -38.39
C PRO A 35 14.96 -28.11 -37.17
N THR A 36 14.75 -28.78 -36.08
CA THR A 36 14.45 -28.18 -34.78
C THR A 36 15.63 -27.35 -34.28
N THR A 37 15.41 -26.46 -33.32
CA THR A 37 16.49 -25.65 -32.67
C THR A 37 17.55 -26.56 -32.03
N ALA A 38 17.15 -27.65 -31.38
CA ALA A 38 18.07 -28.62 -30.78
C ALA A 38 18.95 -29.29 -31.86
N GLU A 39 18.37 -29.71 -32.99
CA GLU A 39 19.15 -30.24 -34.11
C GLU A 39 20.09 -29.20 -34.71
N GLN A 40 19.69 -27.93 -34.74
CA GLN A 40 20.56 -26.82 -35.16
C GLN A 40 21.78 -26.70 -34.23
N GLN A 41 21.57 -26.74 -32.91
CA GLN A 41 22.65 -26.71 -31.92
C GLN A 41 23.58 -27.92 -32.07
N GLU A 42 23.04 -29.13 -32.25
CA GLU A 42 23.83 -30.33 -32.52
C GLU A 42 24.67 -30.20 -33.79
N ARG A 43 24.10 -29.65 -34.88
CA ARG A 43 24.84 -29.38 -36.12
C ARG A 43 25.95 -28.36 -35.95
N LEU A 44 25.72 -27.29 -35.13
CA LEU A 44 26.77 -26.31 -34.81
C LEU A 44 27.90 -26.96 -34.01
N LYS A 45 27.56 -27.79 -33.03
CA LYS A 45 28.54 -28.53 -32.26
C LYS A 45 29.33 -29.51 -33.11
N ALA A 46 28.65 -30.34 -33.91
CA ALA A 46 29.30 -31.29 -34.84
C ALA A 46 30.23 -30.57 -35.80
N PHE A 47 29.83 -29.41 -36.33
CA PHE A 47 30.69 -28.58 -37.17
C PHE A 47 31.91 -28.06 -36.47
N SER A 48 31.76 -27.59 -35.21
CA SER A 48 32.87 -27.10 -34.38
C SER A 48 33.90 -28.22 -34.06
N ASP A 49 33.42 -29.45 -33.85
CA ASP A 49 34.24 -30.60 -33.45
C ASP A 49 34.84 -31.34 -34.62
N ALA A 50 34.43 -31.02 -35.87
CA ALA A 50 34.90 -31.71 -37.06
C ALA A 50 36.36 -31.41 -37.38
N ALA A 51 37.14 -32.46 -37.68
CA ALA A 51 38.60 -32.39 -37.93
C ALA A 51 38.98 -31.51 -39.14
N ASP A 52 38.09 -31.34 -40.13
CA ASP A 52 38.26 -30.49 -41.30
C ASP A 52 37.82 -29.05 -41.10
N THR A 53 37.24 -28.72 -39.96
CA THR A 53 36.84 -27.35 -39.58
C THR A 53 38.01 -26.57 -39.06
N LYS A 54 38.29 -25.41 -39.65
CA LYS A 54 39.31 -24.49 -39.19
C LYS A 54 38.72 -23.37 -38.34
N GLN A 55 39.10 -23.35 -37.08
CA GLN A 55 38.71 -22.27 -36.20
C GLN A 55 39.49 -20.97 -36.50
N GLN A 56 38.77 -19.86 -36.67
CA GLN A 56 39.30 -18.54 -37.03
C GLN A 56 38.87 -17.50 -35.99
N ASN A 57 39.79 -17.09 -35.13
CA ASN A 57 39.49 -16.07 -34.12
C ASN A 57 39.60 -14.66 -34.70
N ALA A 58 38.50 -13.96 -34.82
CA ALA A 58 38.37 -12.62 -35.37
C ALA A 58 38.22 -11.59 -34.22
N ASN A 59 39.28 -11.45 -33.38
CA ASN A 59 39.31 -10.63 -32.17
C ASN A 59 39.97 -9.26 -32.33
N THR A 60 40.39 -8.92 -33.57
CA THR A 60 41.01 -7.64 -33.94
C THR A 60 40.19 -6.92 -35.00
N SER A 61 40.20 -5.57 -34.96
CA SER A 61 39.48 -4.76 -35.96
C SER A 61 40.15 -4.78 -37.31
N ARG A 62 39.36 -4.83 -38.40
CA ARG A 62 39.78 -4.68 -39.80
C ARG A 62 39.13 -3.43 -40.41
N LYS A 63 39.83 -2.72 -41.30
CA LYS A 63 39.25 -1.65 -42.11
C LYS A 63 38.83 -2.25 -43.46
N GLY A 64 37.52 -2.27 -43.74
CA GLY A 64 36.96 -2.85 -45.01
C GLY A 64 36.58 -4.33 -44.89
N ASP A 65 36.50 -4.99 -46.07
CA ASP A 65 36.02 -6.34 -46.19
C ASP A 65 36.96 -7.37 -45.56
N ALA A 66 36.40 -8.43 -44.99
CA ALA A 66 37.12 -9.56 -44.43
C ALA A 66 36.71 -10.83 -45.16
N LYS A 67 37.69 -11.57 -45.71
CA LYS A 67 37.46 -12.84 -46.36
C LYS A 67 38.32 -13.93 -45.72
N TRP A 68 37.69 -15.09 -45.52
CA TRP A 68 38.36 -16.27 -44.97
C TRP A 68 38.76 -17.27 -46.05
N THR A 69 39.02 -18.49 -45.67
CA THR A 69 39.70 -19.43 -46.53
C THR A 69 38.75 -20.12 -47.53
N GLY A 70 39.26 -21.03 -48.38
CA GLY A 70 38.46 -21.89 -49.22
C GLY A 70 38.05 -23.22 -48.58
N LYS A 71 38.22 -23.34 -47.22
CA LYS A 71 37.90 -24.54 -46.44
C LYS A 71 36.68 -24.29 -45.54
N ASN A 72 36.30 -25.29 -44.75
CA ASN A 72 35.26 -25.15 -43.74
C ASN A 72 35.82 -24.31 -42.60
N ASP A 73 35.32 -23.08 -42.40
CA ASP A 73 35.77 -22.14 -41.38
C ASP A 73 34.71 -21.91 -40.31
N LEU A 74 35.11 -22.03 -39.01
CA LEU A 74 34.37 -21.50 -37.85
C LEU A 74 34.95 -20.14 -37.50
N VAL A 75 34.28 -19.09 -37.93
CA VAL A 75 34.72 -17.73 -37.70
C VAL A 75 34.11 -17.22 -36.37
N ILE A 76 34.97 -16.89 -35.41
CA ILE A 76 34.54 -16.43 -34.08
C ILE A 76 34.86 -14.92 -33.93
N ILE A 77 33.85 -14.08 -33.92
CA ILE A 77 34.02 -12.64 -33.64
C ILE A 77 33.91 -12.41 -32.18
N SER A 78 34.97 -11.82 -31.56
CA SER A 78 35.03 -11.59 -30.12
C SER A 78 35.92 -10.40 -29.76
N GLY A 79 35.94 -9.98 -28.50
CA GLY A 79 36.88 -9.01 -27.92
C GLY A 79 36.88 -7.65 -28.62
N ASN A 80 37.94 -7.29 -29.32
CA ASN A 80 38.05 -6.02 -30.07
C ASN A 80 37.69 -6.13 -31.56
N GLY A 81 37.11 -7.26 -31.98
CA GLY A 81 36.71 -7.46 -33.37
C GLY A 81 35.69 -6.43 -33.86
N LYS A 82 36.02 -5.73 -34.96
CA LYS A 82 35.14 -4.76 -35.63
C LYS A 82 35.30 -4.91 -37.12
N PHE A 83 34.19 -5.19 -37.81
CA PHE A 83 34.15 -5.46 -39.24
C PHE A 83 33.09 -4.60 -39.92
N PRO A 84 33.44 -3.35 -40.33
CA PRO A 84 32.49 -2.42 -40.95
C PRO A 84 32.13 -2.76 -42.41
N GLY A 85 32.91 -3.62 -43.08
CA GLY A 85 32.69 -4.07 -44.45
C GLY A 85 32.02 -5.45 -44.49
N ILE A 86 32.09 -6.08 -45.68
CA ILE A 86 31.54 -7.40 -45.94
C ILE A 86 32.36 -8.47 -45.20
N ILE A 87 31.67 -9.35 -44.51
CA ILE A 87 32.25 -10.53 -43.86
C ILE A 87 31.98 -11.75 -44.79
N ASP A 88 33.01 -12.19 -45.50
CA ASP A 88 32.91 -13.30 -46.50
C ASP A 88 33.58 -14.56 -45.96
N GLY A 89 32.81 -15.62 -45.73
CA GLY A 89 33.29 -16.92 -45.27
C GLY A 89 34.20 -17.62 -46.28
N GLY A 90 34.20 -17.17 -47.54
CA GLY A 90 35.01 -17.80 -48.58
C GLY A 90 34.38 -19.07 -49.18
N GLY A 91 35.21 -20.07 -49.55
CA GLY A 91 34.73 -21.37 -49.98
C GLY A 91 34.41 -22.33 -48.84
N GLY A 92 33.90 -23.52 -49.17
CA GLY A 92 33.52 -24.52 -48.17
C GLY A 92 32.20 -24.21 -47.44
N LYS A 93 31.96 -24.94 -46.36
CA LYS A 93 30.85 -24.68 -45.43
C LYS A 93 31.40 -23.82 -44.26
N ASN A 94 30.79 -22.65 -43.98
CA ASN A 94 31.30 -21.74 -42.98
C ASN A 94 30.23 -21.44 -41.94
N VAL A 95 30.65 -21.35 -40.69
CA VAL A 95 29.80 -20.97 -39.54
C VAL A 95 30.34 -19.69 -38.92
N LEU A 96 29.46 -18.76 -38.66
CA LEU A 96 29.77 -17.51 -37.96
C LEU A 96 29.30 -17.62 -36.51
N ARG A 97 30.24 -17.47 -35.57
CA ARG A 97 29.95 -17.42 -34.12
C ARG A 97 30.25 -16.04 -33.57
N LEU A 98 29.30 -15.50 -32.84
CA LEU A 98 29.40 -14.20 -32.19
C LEU A 98 29.56 -14.40 -30.66
N ASP A 99 30.73 -14.07 -30.14
CA ASP A 99 31.01 -14.01 -28.71
C ASP A 99 31.06 -12.54 -28.24
N ALA A 100 31.04 -12.28 -26.92
CA ALA A 100 31.03 -10.94 -26.38
C ALA A 100 32.17 -10.07 -26.96
N ALA A 101 31.80 -8.92 -27.52
CA ALA A 101 32.71 -8.00 -28.19
C ALA A 101 32.46 -6.55 -27.75
N LYS A 102 33.52 -5.67 -27.87
CA LYS A 102 33.38 -4.25 -27.60
C LYS A 102 32.57 -3.49 -28.65
N HIS A 103 32.49 -4.04 -29.85
CA HIS A 103 31.73 -3.48 -30.97
C HIS A 103 30.82 -4.53 -31.54
N PRO A 104 29.69 -4.85 -30.87
CA PRO A 104 28.86 -5.99 -31.22
C PRO A 104 27.91 -5.66 -32.42
N ILE A 105 28.50 -5.28 -33.54
CA ILE A 105 27.76 -4.97 -34.75
C ILE A 105 28.18 -5.98 -35.83
N LEU A 106 27.18 -6.73 -36.37
CA LEU A 106 27.32 -7.61 -37.52
C LEU A 106 26.75 -6.90 -38.74
N ALA A 107 27.64 -6.55 -39.67
CA ALA A 107 27.30 -5.93 -40.95
C ALA A 107 26.92 -6.99 -42.02
N GLU A 108 27.11 -6.69 -43.28
CA GLU A 108 26.86 -7.59 -44.43
C GLU A 108 27.69 -8.86 -44.36
N THR A 109 27.06 -10.01 -44.59
CA THR A 109 27.72 -11.32 -44.57
C THR A 109 27.52 -12.10 -45.86
N ARG A 110 28.50 -12.93 -46.23
CA ARG A 110 28.41 -13.81 -47.41
C ARG A 110 29.05 -15.17 -47.13
N ASN A 111 28.54 -16.21 -47.76
CA ASN A 111 29.09 -17.56 -47.72
C ASN A 111 29.15 -18.17 -46.32
N PHE A 112 28.18 -17.88 -45.47
CA PHE A 112 27.94 -18.55 -44.21
C PHE A 112 26.64 -19.37 -44.28
N ILE A 113 26.70 -20.63 -43.84
CA ILE A 113 25.54 -21.51 -43.76
C ILE A 113 24.79 -21.36 -42.44
N ALA A 114 25.50 -20.91 -41.35
CA ALA A 114 24.91 -20.79 -40.06
C ALA A 114 25.49 -19.62 -39.27
N LEU A 115 24.67 -19.04 -38.34
CA LEU A 115 24.99 -18.04 -37.38
C LEU A 115 24.73 -18.57 -35.98
N GLN A 116 25.69 -18.45 -35.07
CA GLN A 116 25.52 -18.69 -33.65
C GLN A 116 25.77 -17.39 -32.87
N VAL A 117 24.74 -16.85 -32.19
CA VAL A 117 24.92 -15.77 -31.21
C VAL A 117 25.13 -16.43 -29.87
N ALA A 118 26.41 -16.56 -29.49
CA ALA A 118 26.80 -17.40 -28.34
C ALA A 118 26.86 -16.65 -27.03
N THR A 119 27.29 -15.37 -27.02
CA THR A 119 27.35 -14.56 -25.82
C THR A 119 27.15 -13.06 -26.12
N GLY A 120 26.56 -12.31 -25.16
CA GLY A 120 26.40 -10.86 -25.20
C GLY A 120 25.18 -10.38 -25.98
N GLU A 121 25.20 -9.08 -26.30
CA GLU A 121 24.17 -8.41 -27.08
C GLU A 121 24.77 -7.98 -28.43
N TRP A 122 24.12 -8.37 -29.54
CA TRP A 122 24.59 -8.11 -30.88
C TRP A 122 23.56 -7.37 -31.72
N GLN A 123 24.00 -6.40 -32.49
CA GLN A 123 23.21 -5.72 -33.50
C GLN A 123 23.56 -6.25 -34.90
N HIS A 124 22.58 -6.79 -35.59
CA HIS A 124 22.71 -7.17 -37.00
C HIS A 124 22.12 -6.08 -37.91
N THR A 125 22.92 -5.58 -38.85
CA THR A 125 22.52 -4.44 -39.71
C THR A 125 22.55 -4.74 -41.22
N GLY A 126 23.17 -5.85 -41.64
CA GLY A 126 23.31 -6.27 -43.02
C GLY A 126 22.38 -7.41 -43.42
N SER A 127 22.87 -8.29 -44.31
CA SER A 127 22.16 -9.49 -44.74
C SER A 127 22.87 -10.74 -44.26
N PHE A 128 22.08 -11.74 -43.86
CA PHE A 128 22.55 -13.06 -43.49
C PHE A 128 21.64 -14.12 -44.13
N ALA A 129 22.19 -14.97 -45.00
CA ALA A 129 21.39 -15.92 -45.82
C ALA A 129 21.18 -17.29 -45.13
N GLY A 130 22.05 -17.66 -44.16
CA GLY A 130 22.01 -18.97 -43.50
C GLY A 130 20.98 -19.04 -42.39
N TRP A 131 20.86 -20.21 -41.75
CA TRP A 131 20.07 -20.39 -40.55
C TRP A 131 20.87 -19.94 -39.30
N GLY A 132 20.20 -19.75 -38.17
CA GLY A 132 20.90 -19.30 -36.96
C GLY A 132 20.28 -19.77 -35.65
N VAL A 133 21.09 -19.70 -34.58
CA VAL A 133 20.68 -19.93 -33.20
C VAL A 133 21.12 -18.77 -32.32
N ILE A 134 20.21 -18.28 -31.49
CA ILE A 134 20.45 -17.29 -30.45
C ILE A 134 20.44 -18.04 -29.13
N GLU A 135 21.63 -18.20 -28.51
CA GLU A 135 21.81 -18.99 -27.30
C GLU A 135 21.16 -18.34 -26.06
N PRO A 136 20.91 -19.08 -24.93
CA PRO A 136 20.40 -18.54 -23.71
C PRO A 136 21.22 -17.35 -23.21
N ASP A 137 20.55 -16.41 -22.52
CA ASP A 137 21.16 -15.19 -21.95
C ASP A 137 21.83 -14.26 -22.97
N THR A 138 21.54 -14.44 -24.27
CA THR A 138 22.03 -13.56 -25.34
C THR A 138 20.91 -12.76 -25.98
N THR A 139 21.28 -11.64 -26.62
CA THR A 139 20.33 -10.78 -27.33
C THR A 139 20.82 -10.51 -28.75
N LEU A 140 19.96 -10.74 -29.76
CA LEU A 140 20.17 -10.29 -31.13
C LEU A 140 19.17 -9.17 -31.45
N ILE A 141 19.66 -7.99 -31.77
CA ILE A 141 18.88 -6.87 -32.33
C ILE A 141 19.05 -6.90 -33.86
N ASN A 142 18.01 -7.32 -34.57
CA ASN A 142 18.06 -7.37 -36.02
C ASN A 142 17.45 -6.11 -36.64
N THR A 143 18.25 -5.27 -37.28
CA THR A 143 17.81 -4.13 -38.11
C THR A 143 18.03 -4.39 -39.60
N GLY A 144 18.67 -5.51 -39.95
CA GLY A 144 18.96 -5.94 -41.29
C GLY A 144 17.99 -7.03 -41.78
N ARG A 145 18.51 -7.97 -42.61
CA ARG A 145 17.73 -9.07 -43.19
C ARG A 145 18.37 -10.43 -42.90
N ILE A 146 17.59 -11.34 -42.37
CA ILE A 146 17.96 -12.74 -42.18
C ILE A 146 17.02 -13.62 -43.02
N ASP A 147 17.59 -14.34 -43.96
CA ASP A 147 16.80 -15.17 -44.89
C ASP A 147 16.55 -16.58 -44.37
N GLY A 148 17.40 -17.09 -43.51
CA GLY A 148 17.28 -18.44 -42.96
C GLY A 148 16.39 -18.54 -41.72
N GLN A 149 16.20 -19.80 -41.30
CA GLN A 149 15.47 -20.09 -40.05
C GLN A 149 16.27 -19.68 -38.82
N LEU A 150 15.60 -19.16 -37.79
CA LEU A 150 16.18 -18.84 -36.48
C LEU A 150 15.58 -19.71 -35.38
N GLY A 151 16.45 -20.31 -34.54
CA GLY A 151 16.13 -20.85 -33.24
C GLY A 151 16.47 -19.81 -32.17
N VAL A 152 15.53 -19.41 -31.33
CA VAL A 152 15.70 -18.38 -30.28
C VAL A 152 15.57 -19.04 -28.93
N LEU A 153 16.68 -19.16 -28.19
CA LEU A 153 16.71 -19.60 -26.80
C LEU A 153 16.96 -18.43 -25.84
N GLY A 154 17.46 -17.29 -26.39
CA GLY A 154 17.66 -16.03 -25.67
C GLY A 154 16.62 -14.97 -26.06
N LYS A 155 17.08 -13.80 -26.50
CA LYS A 155 16.21 -12.68 -26.90
C LYS A 155 16.45 -12.28 -28.36
N LEU A 156 15.35 -12.09 -29.10
CA LEU A 156 15.37 -11.51 -30.46
C LEU A 156 14.55 -10.21 -30.46
N ASP A 157 15.18 -9.08 -30.74
CA ASP A 157 14.54 -7.80 -31.06
C ASP A 157 14.60 -7.58 -32.56
N ASN A 158 13.53 -7.93 -33.27
CA ASN A 158 13.46 -7.83 -34.73
C ASN A 158 12.83 -6.50 -35.16
N LYS A 159 13.65 -5.59 -35.67
CA LYS A 159 13.27 -4.32 -36.32
C LYS A 159 13.42 -4.34 -37.82
N GLY A 160 14.08 -5.36 -38.34
CA GLY A 160 14.33 -5.60 -39.74
C GLY A 160 13.44 -6.71 -40.31
N VAL A 161 14.04 -7.62 -41.06
CA VAL A 161 13.33 -8.72 -41.70
C VAL A 161 13.94 -10.05 -41.30
N VAL A 162 13.11 -11.01 -40.88
CA VAL A 162 13.44 -12.44 -40.81
C VAL A 162 12.50 -13.16 -41.76
N ALA A 163 13.01 -13.52 -42.92
CA ALA A 163 12.17 -13.97 -44.04
C ALA A 163 11.59 -15.38 -43.89
N ASN A 164 12.17 -16.20 -43.03
CA ASN A 164 11.79 -17.60 -42.85
C ASN A 164 11.23 -17.85 -41.44
N ARG A 165 11.24 -19.10 -41.01
CA ARG A 165 10.70 -19.54 -39.72
C ARG A 165 11.56 -19.05 -38.52
N VAL A 166 10.90 -18.58 -37.48
CA VAL A 166 11.49 -18.29 -36.19
C VAL A 166 10.82 -19.20 -35.14
N ILE A 167 11.62 -19.96 -34.40
CA ILE A 167 11.16 -20.80 -33.31
C ILE A 167 11.63 -20.15 -32.01
N VAL A 168 10.67 -19.66 -31.18
CA VAL A 168 10.95 -19.08 -29.88
C VAL A 168 10.79 -20.19 -28.86
N GLU A 169 11.91 -20.64 -28.30
CA GLU A 169 11.98 -21.76 -27.37
C GLU A 169 11.61 -21.40 -25.92
N PRO A 170 11.29 -22.38 -25.08
CA PRO A 170 10.91 -22.12 -23.69
C PRO A 170 11.91 -21.23 -22.93
N GLY A 171 11.41 -20.16 -22.31
CA GLY A 171 12.20 -19.14 -21.60
C GLY A 171 12.73 -18.01 -22.49
N ALA A 172 12.61 -18.14 -23.82
CA ALA A 172 13.01 -17.11 -24.76
C ALA A 172 11.95 -16.04 -24.99
N HIS A 173 12.39 -14.89 -25.50
CA HIS A 173 11.52 -13.78 -25.85
C HIS A 173 11.83 -13.25 -27.26
N MET A 174 10.76 -13.00 -28.03
CA MET A 174 10.86 -12.29 -29.32
C MET A 174 10.03 -11.00 -29.26
N MET A 175 10.66 -9.88 -29.52
CA MET A 175 9.98 -8.62 -29.83
C MET A 175 10.08 -8.38 -31.34
N ASN A 176 8.93 -8.16 -32.01
CA ASN A 176 8.89 -7.90 -33.43
C ASN A 176 8.24 -6.56 -33.74
N SER A 177 9.03 -5.61 -34.22
CA SER A 177 8.55 -4.33 -34.78
C SER A 177 8.84 -4.24 -36.30
N GLY A 178 9.50 -5.25 -36.85
CA GLY A 178 9.79 -5.42 -38.29
C GLY A 178 8.88 -6.42 -38.98
N MET A 179 9.46 -7.23 -39.88
CA MET A 179 8.76 -8.30 -40.60
C MET A 179 9.34 -9.65 -40.22
N ALA A 180 8.47 -10.64 -40.03
CA ALA A 180 8.87 -12.02 -39.83
C ALA A 180 8.00 -12.95 -40.70
N GLY A 181 8.56 -14.07 -41.14
CA GLY A 181 7.81 -15.09 -41.86
C GLY A 181 6.91 -15.90 -40.93
N HIS A 182 7.23 -17.17 -40.72
CA HIS A 182 6.48 -18.04 -39.82
C HIS A 182 7.08 -17.98 -38.40
N VAL A 183 6.36 -17.43 -37.42
CA VAL A 183 6.78 -17.39 -36.03
C VAL A 183 6.04 -18.45 -35.22
N GLU A 184 6.81 -19.30 -34.54
CA GLU A 184 6.32 -20.33 -33.64
C GLU A 184 6.81 -20.04 -32.22
N VAL A 185 5.88 -19.74 -31.31
CA VAL A 185 6.16 -19.44 -29.89
C VAL A 185 5.81 -20.68 -29.06
N ARG A 186 6.82 -21.34 -28.53
CA ARG A 186 6.68 -22.56 -27.74
C ARG A 186 6.08 -22.24 -26.36
N GLU A 187 5.62 -23.28 -25.65
CA GLU A 187 5.19 -23.13 -24.26
C GLU A 187 6.28 -22.47 -23.40
N LYS A 188 5.89 -21.55 -22.50
CA LYS A 188 6.79 -20.77 -21.64
C LYS A 188 7.73 -19.82 -22.40
N ALA A 189 7.56 -19.64 -23.70
CA ALA A 189 8.16 -18.57 -24.45
C ALA A 189 7.23 -17.37 -24.55
N SER A 190 7.73 -16.20 -24.93
CA SER A 190 6.93 -15.00 -25.08
C SER A 190 7.20 -14.25 -26.39
N PHE A 191 6.15 -13.62 -26.92
CA PHE A 191 6.18 -12.81 -28.13
C PHE A 191 5.44 -11.49 -27.90
N SER A 192 5.99 -10.40 -28.41
CA SER A 192 5.37 -9.08 -28.38
C SER A 192 5.75 -8.23 -29.58
N GLY A 193 5.10 -7.08 -29.75
CA GLY A 193 5.45 -6.08 -30.75
C GLY A 193 4.33 -5.78 -31.76
N ASN A 194 4.57 -4.76 -32.60
CA ASN A 194 3.61 -4.21 -33.55
C ASN A 194 4.01 -4.42 -35.02
N GLY A 195 4.98 -5.29 -35.26
CA GLY A 195 5.43 -5.63 -36.62
C GLY A 195 4.46 -6.53 -37.35
N THR A 196 4.90 -6.98 -38.52
CA THR A 196 4.13 -7.89 -39.42
C THR A 196 4.71 -9.30 -39.36
N VAL A 197 3.83 -10.29 -39.33
CA VAL A 197 4.17 -11.72 -39.37
C VAL A 197 3.32 -12.39 -40.42
N GLU A 198 3.88 -13.33 -41.21
CA GLU A 198 3.05 -14.08 -42.16
C GLU A 198 2.14 -15.09 -41.44
N PHE A 199 2.73 -15.98 -40.64
CA PHE A 199 2.02 -16.96 -39.81
C PHE A 199 2.50 -16.84 -38.38
N LEU A 200 1.56 -16.77 -37.43
CA LEU A 200 1.87 -16.74 -36.03
C LEU A 200 1.18 -17.89 -35.28
N SER A 201 1.98 -18.79 -34.71
CA SER A 201 1.51 -19.89 -33.88
C SER A 201 2.04 -19.73 -32.47
N VAL A 202 1.17 -19.69 -31.48
CA VAL A 202 1.52 -19.41 -30.09
C VAL A 202 1.01 -20.51 -29.15
N ALA A 203 1.93 -21.16 -28.46
CA ALA A 203 1.65 -22.06 -27.34
C ALA A 203 2.08 -21.46 -25.99
N GLY A 204 2.89 -20.39 -26.01
CA GLY A 204 3.34 -19.62 -24.85
C GLY A 204 2.52 -18.33 -24.63
N GLN A 205 3.20 -17.21 -24.36
CA GLN A 205 2.57 -15.92 -24.13
C GLN A 205 2.65 -14.99 -25.34
N LEU A 206 1.53 -14.34 -25.66
CA LEU A 206 1.44 -13.23 -26.61
C LEU A 206 1.02 -11.97 -25.86
N GLU A 207 1.88 -10.94 -25.88
CA GLU A 207 1.58 -9.66 -25.22
C GLU A 207 1.18 -8.60 -26.26
N VAL A 208 0.02 -7.99 -26.04
CA VAL A 208 -0.55 -6.91 -26.86
C VAL A 208 -1.04 -5.79 -25.96
N GLY A 209 -0.78 -4.55 -26.32
CA GLY A 209 -1.24 -3.42 -25.50
C GLY A 209 -0.95 -2.05 -26.09
N PRO A 210 -1.47 -0.98 -25.49
CA PRO A 210 -1.35 0.38 -26.02
C PRO A 210 0.08 0.86 -26.24
N GLU A 211 1.02 0.41 -25.40
CA GLU A 211 2.44 0.81 -25.50
C GLU A 211 3.22 -0.04 -26.48
N MET A 212 2.94 -1.35 -26.52
CA MET A 212 3.65 -2.30 -27.38
C MET A 212 3.02 -2.43 -28.77
N GLY A 213 1.75 -2.02 -28.89
CA GLY A 213 0.96 -2.23 -30.09
C GLY A 213 0.43 -3.67 -30.21
N ALA A 214 -0.03 -4.03 -31.41
CA ALA A 214 -0.47 -5.37 -31.78
C ALA A 214 0.13 -5.75 -33.11
N THR A 215 0.52 -7.02 -33.21
CA THR A 215 1.08 -7.60 -34.46
C THR A 215 0.02 -7.67 -35.54
N SER A 216 0.41 -7.43 -36.81
CA SER A 216 -0.40 -7.68 -38.01
C SER A 216 0.00 -9.02 -38.63
N ILE A 217 -0.97 -9.87 -38.92
CA ILE A 217 -0.75 -11.22 -39.43
C ILE A 217 -1.36 -11.33 -40.83
N THR A 218 -0.53 -11.61 -41.86
CA THR A 218 -0.97 -11.58 -43.25
C THR A 218 -1.53 -12.92 -43.75
N LYS A 219 -1.38 -13.98 -42.96
CA LYS A 219 -1.96 -15.32 -43.22
C LYS A 219 -2.75 -15.74 -41.97
N ASP A 220 -2.44 -16.91 -41.41
CA ASP A 220 -3.21 -17.46 -40.31
C ASP A 220 -2.56 -17.22 -38.94
N PHE A 221 -3.40 -17.11 -37.94
CA PHE A 221 -3.06 -16.97 -36.56
C PHE A 221 -3.61 -18.15 -35.76
N SER A 222 -2.78 -18.77 -34.94
CA SER A 222 -3.21 -19.90 -34.10
C SER A 222 -2.71 -19.74 -32.68
N LEU A 223 -3.63 -19.81 -31.71
CA LEU A 223 -3.34 -20.01 -30.31
C LEU A 223 -3.54 -21.48 -29.95
N ALA A 224 -2.60 -22.10 -29.25
CA ALA A 224 -2.81 -23.41 -28.66
C ALA A 224 -3.64 -23.28 -27.36
N GLU A 225 -4.17 -24.40 -26.86
CA GLU A 225 -4.90 -24.43 -25.55
C GLU A 225 -4.03 -23.93 -24.39
N THR A 226 -2.71 -24.15 -24.43
CA THR A 226 -1.74 -23.68 -23.43
C THR A 226 -1.38 -22.20 -23.58
N ALA A 227 -1.80 -21.54 -24.68
CA ALA A 227 -1.44 -20.17 -24.95
C ALA A 227 -2.16 -19.18 -24.01
N GLU A 228 -1.43 -18.12 -23.62
CA GLU A 228 -1.98 -16.98 -22.91
C GLU A 228 -1.84 -15.70 -23.76
N LEU A 229 -2.97 -15.10 -24.14
CA LEU A 229 -3.00 -13.76 -24.71
C LEU A 229 -3.13 -12.75 -23.57
N ILE A 230 -2.07 -11.98 -23.29
CA ILE A 230 -2.07 -10.86 -22.35
C ILE A 230 -2.46 -9.61 -23.12
N TYR A 231 -3.66 -9.11 -22.87
CA TYR A 231 -4.25 -7.97 -23.58
C TYR A 231 -4.29 -6.72 -22.71
N GLY A 232 -3.43 -5.75 -23.03
CA GLY A 232 -3.36 -4.48 -22.34
C GLY A 232 -4.49 -3.54 -22.72
N VAL A 233 -5.12 -2.92 -21.71
CA VAL A 233 -6.10 -1.84 -21.88
C VAL A 233 -5.71 -0.66 -21.00
N ASN A 234 -5.92 0.57 -21.48
CA ASN A 234 -5.71 1.77 -20.66
C ASN A 234 -7.06 2.41 -20.28
N VAL A 235 -6.99 3.37 -19.34
CA VAL A 235 -8.17 4.07 -18.80
C VAL A 235 -8.92 4.91 -19.83
N ASP A 236 -8.22 5.39 -20.85
CA ASP A 236 -8.79 6.23 -21.91
C ASP A 236 -9.53 5.41 -22.97
N GLY A 237 -9.53 4.08 -22.82
CA GLY A 237 -10.09 3.14 -23.80
C GLY A 237 -9.12 2.82 -24.93
N GLY A 238 -7.86 3.24 -24.83
CA GLY A 238 -6.81 2.87 -25.76
C GLY A 238 -6.48 1.38 -25.61
N SER A 239 -6.38 0.70 -26.73
CA SER A 239 -5.98 -0.71 -26.85
C SER A 239 -5.43 -0.94 -28.25
N SER A 240 -4.89 -2.12 -28.50
CA SER A 240 -4.37 -2.48 -29.80
C SER A 240 -5.07 -3.73 -30.33
N THR A 241 -5.51 -3.70 -31.58
CA THR A 241 -6.23 -4.82 -32.21
C THR A 241 -5.28 -5.69 -32.99
N ILE A 242 -5.31 -7.00 -32.77
CA ILE A 242 -4.62 -7.99 -33.62
C ILE A 242 -5.39 -8.10 -34.92
N ASN A 243 -4.78 -7.73 -36.04
CA ASN A 243 -5.36 -7.84 -37.36
C ASN A 243 -4.82 -9.07 -38.07
N VAL A 244 -5.71 -9.95 -38.54
CA VAL A 244 -5.39 -11.20 -39.24
C VAL A 244 -6.09 -11.19 -40.60
N GLU A 245 -5.33 -11.26 -41.69
CA GLU A 245 -5.91 -11.30 -43.02
C GLU A 245 -6.48 -12.69 -43.39
N GLY A 246 -6.04 -13.74 -42.71
CA GLY A 246 -6.51 -15.11 -42.81
C GLY A 246 -7.45 -15.55 -41.70
N THR A 247 -7.30 -16.78 -41.24
CA THR A 247 -8.11 -17.39 -40.18
C THR A 247 -7.39 -17.26 -38.82
N ALA A 248 -8.16 -16.92 -37.80
CA ALA A 248 -7.70 -16.93 -36.41
C ALA A 248 -8.29 -18.14 -35.66
N PHE A 249 -7.44 -19.07 -35.23
CA PHE A 249 -7.80 -20.26 -34.45
C PHE A 249 -7.54 -19.99 -32.95
N LEU A 250 -8.58 -20.03 -32.13
CA LEU A 250 -8.47 -19.65 -30.73
C LEU A 250 -8.29 -20.83 -29.74
N ASN A 251 -8.70 -22.03 -30.13
CA ASN A 251 -8.43 -23.34 -29.50
C ASN A 251 -8.49 -23.38 -27.98
N ASN A 252 -9.48 -22.75 -27.34
CA ASN A 252 -9.64 -22.64 -25.89
C ASN A 252 -8.47 -21.97 -25.14
N ALA A 253 -7.67 -21.14 -25.78
CA ALA A 253 -6.60 -20.40 -25.18
C ALA A 253 -7.10 -19.48 -24.05
N THR A 254 -6.21 -19.04 -23.17
CA THR A 254 -6.51 -18.10 -22.10
C THR A 254 -6.35 -16.66 -22.57
N LEU A 255 -7.34 -15.81 -22.27
CA LEU A 255 -7.23 -14.37 -22.41
C LEU A 255 -7.11 -13.72 -21.04
N THR A 256 -5.99 -13.05 -20.78
CA THR A 256 -5.75 -12.27 -19.55
C THR A 256 -5.76 -10.78 -19.86
N VAL A 257 -6.75 -10.04 -19.33
CA VAL A 257 -6.81 -8.60 -19.52
C VAL A 257 -5.94 -7.91 -18.48
N ALA A 258 -4.92 -7.21 -18.96
CA ALA A 258 -3.97 -6.44 -18.17
C ALA A 258 -4.34 -4.95 -18.23
N GLY A 259 -5.19 -4.47 -17.32
CA GLY A 259 -5.49 -3.06 -17.20
C GLY A 259 -4.26 -2.28 -16.73
N VAL A 260 -3.94 -1.17 -17.41
CA VAL A 260 -2.95 -0.20 -16.92
C VAL A 260 -3.50 0.48 -15.67
N PRO A 261 -2.68 0.70 -14.63
CA PRO A 261 -3.12 1.41 -13.44
C PRO A 261 -3.79 2.74 -13.74
N GLY A 262 -5.01 2.98 -13.21
CA GLY A 262 -5.75 4.21 -13.46
C GLY A 262 -7.22 4.16 -13.06
N GLU A 263 -7.98 5.19 -13.44
CA GLU A 263 -9.39 5.39 -13.08
C GLU A 263 -10.32 4.80 -14.15
N TYR A 264 -10.87 3.62 -13.92
CA TYR A 264 -11.88 2.99 -14.79
C TYR A 264 -13.29 3.42 -14.34
N ILE A 265 -13.82 4.49 -14.97
CA ILE A 265 -15.10 5.09 -14.58
C ILE A 265 -16.27 4.44 -15.31
N GLU A 266 -16.08 4.03 -16.56
CA GLU A 266 -17.11 3.51 -17.44
C GLU A 266 -16.72 2.20 -18.07
N ALA A 267 -17.70 1.36 -18.40
CA ALA A 267 -17.49 0.19 -19.21
C ALA A 267 -16.99 0.59 -20.61
N ARG A 268 -15.94 -0.05 -21.09
CA ARG A 268 -15.36 0.20 -22.41
C ARG A 268 -15.38 -1.04 -23.25
N GLU A 269 -15.65 -0.86 -24.55
CA GLU A 269 -15.56 -1.92 -25.54
C GLU A 269 -14.24 -1.80 -26.31
N HIS A 270 -13.54 -2.93 -26.47
CA HIS A 270 -12.27 -3.05 -27.19
C HIS A 270 -12.38 -4.17 -28.22
N THR A 271 -11.80 -3.97 -29.39
CA THR A 271 -11.63 -5.06 -30.36
C THR A 271 -10.29 -5.74 -30.10
N VAL A 272 -10.31 -6.99 -29.65
CA VAL A 272 -9.10 -7.79 -29.36
C VAL A 272 -8.50 -8.35 -30.64
N ILE A 273 -9.33 -9.02 -31.45
CA ILE A 273 -8.92 -9.65 -32.69
C ILE A 273 -9.92 -9.28 -33.81
N ARG A 274 -9.39 -8.97 -34.97
CA ARG A 274 -10.16 -8.88 -36.23
C ARG A 274 -9.52 -9.80 -37.24
N ALA A 275 -10.30 -10.68 -37.80
CA ALA A 275 -9.82 -11.69 -38.79
C ALA A 275 -10.81 -11.84 -39.97
N ARG A 276 -10.38 -12.49 -41.04
CA ARG A 276 -11.30 -12.89 -42.11
C ARG A 276 -12.30 -13.92 -41.60
N THR A 277 -11.82 -14.87 -40.81
CA THR A 277 -12.62 -15.89 -40.12
C THR A 277 -12.04 -16.15 -38.76
N ILE A 278 -12.89 -16.37 -37.75
CA ILE A 278 -12.50 -16.78 -36.42
C ILE A 278 -13.06 -18.17 -36.15
N GLU A 279 -12.19 -19.12 -35.77
CA GLU A 279 -12.55 -20.48 -35.43
C GLU A 279 -12.24 -20.76 -33.96
N GLY A 280 -13.20 -21.35 -33.22
CA GLY A 280 -13.11 -21.64 -31.83
C GLY A 280 -13.38 -20.41 -30.94
N ALA A 281 -13.02 -20.50 -29.66
CA ALA A 281 -13.23 -19.46 -28.67
C ALA A 281 -12.09 -19.49 -27.63
N PHE A 282 -11.98 -18.43 -26.81
CA PHE A 282 -11.17 -18.46 -25.62
C PHE A 282 -11.84 -19.33 -24.54
N GLY A 283 -11.09 -20.23 -23.92
CA GLY A 283 -11.58 -21.12 -22.86
C GLY A 283 -11.70 -20.41 -21.50
N THR A 284 -10.72 -19.55 -21.21
CA THR A 284 -10.68 -18.78 -19.95
C THR A 284 -10.47 -17.30 -20.24
N VAL A 285 -11.26 -16.46 -19.57
CA VAL A 285 -11.10 -15.00 -19.63
C VAL A 285 -10.91 -14.48 -18.21
N SER A 286 -9.83 -13.77 -17.96
CA SER A 286 -9.47 -13.25 -16.64
C SER A 286 -9.06 -11.79 -16.70
N SER A 287 -9.10 -11.10 -15.53
CA SER A 287 -8.62 -9.74 -15.35
C SER A 287 -7.52 -9.71 -14.31
N LYS A 288 -6.43 -8.99 -14.56
CA LYS A 288 -5.39 -8.74 -13.54
C LYS A 288 -5.85 -7.73 -12.48
N LEU A 289 -6.89 -6.93 -12.76
CA LEU A 289 -7.46 -6.00 -11.80
C LEU A 289 -8.57 -6.68 -10.98
N ALA A 290 -8.52 -6.52 -9.66
CA ALA A 290 -9.40 -7.23 -8.73
C ALA A 290 -10.90 -6.90 -8.88
N PHE A 291 -11.19 -5.65 -9.23
CA PHE A 291 -12.55 -5.09 -9.28
C PHE A 291 -13.07 -4.87 -10.68
N MET A 292 -12.43 -5.49 -11.67
CA MET A 292 -12.80 -5.40 -13.08
C MET A 292 -13.06 -6.79 -13.65
N THR A 293 -14.02 -6.88 -14.54
CA THR A 293 -14.33 -8.08 -15.31
C THR A 293 -14.23 -7.81 -16.80
N ALA A 294 -13.87 -8.87 -17.54
CA ALA A 294 -13.76 -8.87 -18.97
C ALA A 294 -14.82 -9.81 -19.56
N THR A 295 -15.73 -9.29 -20.37
CA THR A 295 -16.76 -10.07 -21.06
C THR A 295 -16.51 -10.03 -22.55
N LEU A 296 -16.42 -11.21 -23.19
CA LEU A 296 -16.21 -11.32 -24.63
C LEU A 296 -17.55 -11.36 -25.39
N THR A 297 -17.54 -10.71 -26.56
CA THR A 297 -18.61 -10.80 -27.55
C THR A 297 -17.97 -11.21 -28.87
N PRO A 298 -17.84 -12.54 -29.14
CA PRO A 298 -17.27 -13.05 -30.40
C PRO A 298 -18.29 -12.98 -31.55
N THR A 299 -17.78 -12.73 -32.72
CA THR A 299 -18.47 -12.90 -34.02
C THR A 299 -17.56 -13.72 -34.94
N ASP A 300 -18.03 -14.11 -36.11
CA ASP A 300 -17.25 -14.88 -37.08
C ASP A 300 -15.98 -14.14 -37.60
N THR A 301 -15.91 -12.84 -37.40
CA THR A 301 -14.80 -12.00 -37.91
C THR A 301 -14.15 -11.12 -36.86
N GLN A 302 -14.70 -11.06 -35.62
CA GLN A 302 -14.20 -10.16 -34.58
C GLN A 302 -14.42 -10.75 -33.19
N VAL A 303 -13.45 -10.59 -32.31
CA VAL A 303 -13.61 -10.76 -30.86
C VAL A 303 -13.59 -9.40 -30.21
N SER A 304 -14.74 -8.97 -29.69
CA SER A 304 -14.88 -7.77 -28.86
C SER A 304 -14.81 -8.11 -27.40
N LEU A 305 -14.27 -7.19 -26.61
CA LEU A 305 -14.11 -7.27 -25.16
C LEU A 305 -14.80 -6.07 -24.52
N THR A 306 -15.78 -6.31 -23.65
CA THR A 306 -16.30 -5.29 -22.74
C THR A 306 -15.54 -5.39 -21.43
N TYR A 307 -14.83 -4.33 -21.04
CA TYR A 307 -14.10 -4.25 -19.77
C TYR A 307 -14.83 -3.31 -18.82
N ALA A 308 -15.36 -3.86 -17.74
CA ALA A 308 -16.25 -3.17 -16.81
C ALA A 308 -15.96 -3.55 -15.37
N ARG A 309 -16.52 -2.76 -14.42
CA ARG A 309 -16.48 -3.11 -13.00
C ARG A 309 -17.24 -4.40 -12.74
N ASN A 310 -16.68 -5.25 -11.87
CA ASN A 310 -17.34 -6.46 -11.37
C ASN A 310 -18.08 -6.19 -10.05
N ASP A 311 -18.80 -7.21 -9.54
CA ASP A 311 -19.56 -7.16 -8.29
C ASP A 311 -18.74 -7.58 -7.07
N VAL A 312 -17.41 -7.71 -7.16
CA VAL A 312 -16.56 -8.08 -6.03
C VAL A 312 -16.55 -6.93 -5.02
N PRO A 313 -17.00 -7.17 -3.77
CA PRO A 313 -17.00 -6.14 -2.74
C PRO A 313 -15.57 -5.73 -2.36
N LEU A 314 -15.34 -4.43 -2.15
CA LEU A 314 -14.03 -3.91 -1.72
C LEU A 314 -13.53 -4.54 -0.42
N LYS A 315 -14.44 -4.95 0.46
CA LYS A 315 -14.11 -5.61 1.74
C LYS A 315 -13.36 -6.94 1.56
N GLU A 316 -13.52 -7.62 0.43
CA GLU A 316 -12.82 -8.89 0.15
C GLU A 316 -11.30 -8.69 -0.02
N ALA A 317 -10.88 -7.51 -0.45
CA ALA A 317 -9.46 -7.15 -0.53
C ALA A 317 -8.89 -6.58 0.78
N ALA A 318 -9.74 -6.27 1.78
CA ALA A 318 -9.32 -5.71 3.05
C ALA A 318 -8.77 -6.79 4.00
N THR A 319 -7.49 -6.74 4.32
CA THR A 319 -6.83 -7.69 5.22
C THR A 319 -6.86 -7.26 6.68
N SER A 320 -7.02 -5.95 6.95
CA SER A 320 -7.07 -5.39 8.31
C SER A 320 -8.49 -5.01 8.73
N ASP A 321 -8.77 -4.95 10.04
CA ASP A 321 -10.05 -4.47 10.57
C ASP A 321 -10.29 -3.00 10.22
N ASN A 322 -9.25 -2.17 10.22
CA ASN A 322 -9.31 -0.78 9.81
C ASN A 322 -9.64 -0.64 8.32
N GLY A 323 -9.07 -1.49 7.48
CA GLY A 323 -9.39 -1.58 6.06
C GLY A 323 -10.83 -2.02 5.82
N ARG A 324 -11.32 -3.03 6.54
CA ARG A 324 -12.73 -3.48 6.47
C ARG A 324 -13.71 -2.39 6.91
N ALA A 325 -13.39 -1.64 7.97
CA ALA A 325 -14.21 -0.53 8.42
C ALA A 325 -14.27 0.61 7.38
N PHE A 326 -13.13 0.90 6.73
CA PHE A 326 -13.06 1.88 5.66
C PHE A 326 -13.88 1.46 4.44
N THR A 327 -13.69 0.24 3.92
CA THR A 327 -14.40 -0.27 2.75
C THR A 327 -15.90 -0.30 2.97
N ALA A 328 -16.37 -0.77 4.14
CA ALA A 328 -17.77 -0.73 4.52
C ALA A 328 -18.36 0.70 4.57
N SER A 329 -17.53 1.73 4.77
CA SER A 329 -17.98 3.12 4.80
C SER A 329 -18.21 3.74 3.43
N ILE A 330 -17.55 3.21 2.39
CA ILE A 330 -17.61 3.73 1.01
C ILE A 330 -18.46 2.87 0.07
N GLU A 331 -18.73 1.60 0.43
CA GLU A 331 -19.67 0.76 -0.30
C GLU A 331 -21.11 1.24 -0.03
N GLU A 332 -21.83 1.61 -1.09
CA GLU A 332 -23.28 1.75 -1.00
C GLU A 332 -23.87 0.35 -0.76
N PRO A 333 -24.90 0.21 0.09
CA PRO A 333 -25.62 -1.06 0.20
C PRO A 333 -26.10 -1.44 -1.20
N LEU A 334 -25.61 -2.54 -1.76
CA LEU A 334 -26.16 -3.09 -3.00
C LEU A 334 -27.67 -3.28 -2.77
N PRO A 335 -28.53 -2.81 -3.70
CA PRO A 335 -29.94 -3.15 -3.64
C PRO A 335 -30.03 -4.66 -3.53
N ALA A 336 -30.77 -5.15 -2.54
CA ALA A 336 -30.95 -6.57 -2.32
C ALA A 336 -31.26 -7.24 -3.65
N LYS A 337 -30.44 -8.22 -4.08
CA LYS A 337 -30.71 -9.00 -5.28
C LYS A 337 -32.16 -9.45 -5.19
N PRO A 338 -33.03 -9.19 -6.18
CA PRO A 338 -34.38 -9.72 -6.16
C PRO A 338 -34.28 -11.21 -5.89
N ALA A 339 -35.02 -11.71 -4.90
CA ALA A 339 -35.07 -13.11 -4.60
C ALA A 339 -35.34 -13.85 -5.92
N GLU A 340 -34.50 -14.80 -6.27
CA GLU A 340 -34.75 -15.65 -7.44
C GLU A 340 -36.14 -16.25 -7.25
N PRO A 341 -36.99 -16.26 -8.28
CA PRO A 341 -38.29 -16.89 -8.18
C PRO A 341 -38.07 -18.34 -7.73
N ILE A 342 -38.64 -18.69 -6.59
CA ILE A 342 -38.66 -20.09 -6.13
C ILE A 342 -39.42 -20.84 -7.22
N ASP A 343 -38.75 -21.73 -7.91
CA ASP A 343 -39.32 -22.62 -8.91
C ASP A 343 -40.30 -23.57 -8.15
N VAL A 344 -41.57 -23.19 -8.14
CA VAL A 344 -42.64 -24.01 -7.56
C VAL A 344 -43.01 -25.02 -8.63
N PRO A 345 -42.77 -26.33 -8.42
CA PRO A 345 -43.17 -27.32 -9.39
C PRO A 345 -44.68 -27.28 -9.65
N PRO A 346 -45.15 -27.47 -10.89
CA PRO A 346 -46.57 -27.34 -11.23
C PRO A 346 -47.42 -28.38 -10.50
N VAL A 347 -48.30 -27.89 -9.62
CA VAL A 347 -49.35 -28.71 -9.01
C VAL A 347 -50.37 -29.09 -10.10
N ALA A 348 -50.42 -30.38 -10.41
CA ALA A 348 -51.42 -30.92 -11.31
C ALA A 348 -52.84 -30.66 -10.75
N GLN A 349 -53.67 -30.06 -11.58
CA GLN A 349 -55.11 -29.91 -11.33
C GLN A 349 -55.77 -31.29 -11.24
N ALA A 350 -56.33 -31.60 -10.07
CA ALA A 350 -57.36 -32.65 -9.96
C ALA A 350 -58.68 -32.01 -9.57
N LEU A 351 -59.68 -32.37 -10.35
CA LEU A 351 -61.06 -31.87 -10.40
C LEU A 351 -61.85 -31.99 -9.08
N ALA A 352 -62.79 -31.08 -9.00
CA ALA A 352 -63.85 -30.93 -8.03
C ALA A 352 -64.66 -32.16 -7.63
N ALA A 353 -64.99 -32.26 -6.35
CA ALA A 353 -66.29 -32.69 -5.86
C ALA A 353 -66.52 -32.28 -4.38
N ASN A 354 -67.44 -31.40 -4.15
CA ASN A 354 -68.08 -31.13 -2.84
C ASN A 354 -69.29 -32.09 -2.68
N PRO A 355 -70.05 -32.32 -1.53
CA PRO A 355 -69.96 -31.64 -0.23
C PRO A 355 -70.26 -32.62 1.00
N LYS A 356 -70.09 -32.07 2.22
CA LYS A 356 -71.01 -32.14 3.39
C LYS A 356 -70.31 -32.28 4.74
N THR A 357 -70.46 -31.25 5.54
CA THR A 357 -71.01 -31.20 6.93
C THR A 357 -70.57 -32.23 7.95
N GLU A 358 -69.88 -31.79 8.99
CA GLU A 358 -70.26 -31.80 10.41
C GLU A 358 -69.07 -31.44 11.32
N ALA A 359 -69.31 -30.47 12.19
CA ALA A 359 -68.59 -30.24 13.44
C ALA A 359 -69.33 -31.05 14.55
N PRO A 360 -68.88 -31.19 15.77
CA PRO A 360 -67.96 -30.43 16.59
C PRO A 360 -67.11 -31.23 17.60
N THR A 361 -66.45 -30.48 18.47
CA THR A 361 -66.14 -30.68 19.90
C THR A 361 -64.68 -30.95 20.33
N ASN A 362 -64.29 -29.99 21.12
CA ASN A 362 -63.62 -30.03 22.45
C ASN A 362 -62.25 -30.68 22.63
N GLU A 363 -61.36 -29.83 22.98
CA GLU A 363 -60.74 -29.41 24.26
C GLU A 363 -59.45 -30.15 24.67
N PRO A 364 -58.68 -29.65 25.62
CA PRO A 364 -57.26 -29.35 25.41
C PRO A 364 -56.32 -30.21 26.26
N ALA A 365 -55.03 -30.15 26.07
CA ALA A 365 -54.09 -30.69 27.04
C ALA A 365 -52.88 -29.78 27.20
N GLU A 366 -52.66 -29.37 28.40
CA GLU A 366 -51.66 -28.55 29.02
C GLU A 366 -50.28 -29.24 29.14
N PRO A 367 -49.24 -28.46 29.56
CA PRO A 367 -47.82 -28.80 29.44
C PRO A 367 -47.25 -29.45 30.70
N PRO A 368 -45.96 -29.71 30.77
CA PRO A 368 -45.29 -29.77 32.07
C PRO A 368 -44.25 -28.68 32.28
N GLU A 369 -44.42 -28.13 33.45
CA GLU A 369 -43.54 -27.33 34.30
C GLU A 369 -42.12 -27.91 34.47
N ILE A 370 -41.16 -27.04 34.90
CA ILE A 370 -40.61 -26.98 36.29
C ILE A 370 -39.27 -26.30 36.22
N THR A 371 -38.73 -25.49 37.05
CA THR A 371 -38.87 -24.91 38.40
C THR A 371 -37.87 -23.79 38.55
N ARG A 372 -38.24 -22.70 38.95
CA ARG A 372 -38.09 -21.93 40.20
C ARG A 372 -36.73 -21.91 40.89
N ALA A 373 -36.14 -20.75 41.00
CA ALA A 373 -35.76 -20.18 42.29
C ALA A 373 -35.73 -18.65 42.26
N ALA A 374 -36.34 -18.10 43.25
CA ALA A 374 -36.71 -16.70 43.39
C ALA A 374 -35.65 -15.87 44.15
N SER A 375 -35.67 -14.56 43.93
CA SER A 375 -35.74 -13.61 45.04
C SER A 375 -36.12 -12.23 44.54
N LYS A 376 -37.02 -11.65 45.26
CA LYS A 376 -37.76 -10.40 45.03
C LYS A 376 -37.11 -9.19 45.76
N PRO A 377 -37.73 -8.02 45.71
CA PRO A 377 -37.19 -6.73 45.29
C PRO A 377 -37.25 -5.65 46.42
N VAL A 378 -36.60 -4.54 46.23
CA VAL A 378 -36.86 -3.26 46.95
C VAL A 378 -36.37 -2.17 45.98
N GLY A 379 -37.09 -1.15 45.59
CA GLY A 379 -37.94 -0.21 46.20
C GLY A 379 -37.80 1.05 45.37
N GLN A 380 -38.88 1.57 44.79
CA GLN A 380 -38.96 2.90 44.16
C GLN A 380 -38.72 4.00 45.15
N LEU A 381 -37.94 5.03 44.76
CA LEU A 381 -38.06 6.37 45.31
C LEU A 381 -37.93 7.43 44.22
N HIS A 382 -38.98 8.17 44.10
CA HIS A 382 -39.08 9.42 43.36
C HIS A 382 -38.15 10.48 43.96
N ALA A 383 -37.54 11.33 43.10
CA ALA A 383 -37.35 12.77 43.42
C ALA A 383 -36.81 13.49 42.17
N ALA A 384 -37.58 14.30 41.56
CA ALA A 384 -37.55 15.76 41.55
C ALA A 384 -36.28 16.41 40.93
N LYS A 385 -36.55 17.04 39.78
CA LYS A 385 -35.75 18.05 39.06
C LYS A 385 -35.56 19.29 39.95
N PRO A 386 -34.40 19.95 39.94
CA PRO A 386 -34.39 21.39 39.96
C PRO A 386 -33.68 22.02 38.77
N GLU A 387 -34.36 22.93 38.14
CA GLU A 387 -33.81 24.00 37.29
C GLU A 387 -32.98 24.96 38.16
N THR A 388 -31.79 25.35 37.70
CA THR A 388 -31.20 26.63 38.09
C THR A 388 -30.40 27.21 36.92
N LYS A 389 -30.73 28.47 36.65
CA LYS A 389 -30.14 29.39 35.65
C LYS A 389 -28.68 29.71 35.98
N PRO A 390 -27.86 30.13 35.01
CA PRO A 390 -26.45 30.45 35.23
C PRO A 390 -26.28 31.81 35.89
N ASN A 391 -25.42 31.85 36.89
CA ASN A 391 -24.98 33.05 37.54
C ASN A 391 -23.89 33.77 36.75
N LYS A 392 -24.17 35.01 36.36
CA LYS A 392 -23.23 36.03 35.92
C LYS A 392 -22.38 36.49 37.10
N ALA A 393 -21.13 36.12 37.14
CA ALA A 393 -20.07 36.89 37.81
C ALA A 393 -18.75 36.18 37.54
N ILE A 394 -17.96 36.76 36.70
CA ILE A 394 -16.50 36.91 36.63
C ILE A 394 -16.18 37.31 35.18
N ASN A 395 -16.52 38.55 34.85
CA ASN A 395 -15.92 39.32 33.79
C ASN A 395 -15.68 40.74 34.33
N VAL A 396 -14.68 40.85 35.15
CA VAL A 396 -13.97 42.10 35.42
C VAL A 396 -12.56 41.72 35.81
N LEU A 397 -11.63 41.89 34.92
CA LEU A 397 -10.26 42.29 35.08
C LEU A 397 -9.48 41.86 33.81
N LEU A 398 -9.42 42.74 32.93
CA LEU A 398 -8.32 43.19 32.09
C LEU A 398 -8.91 43.92 30.90
N GLY A 399 -9.20 45.21 31.13
CA GLY A 399 -9.34 46.19 30.07
C GLY A 399 -7.95 46.70 29.69
N SER A 400 -7.81 46.98 28.46
CA SER A 400 -7.30 48.23 27.91
C SER A 400 -6.95 48.03 26.42
N ASP A 401 -7.76 48.64 25.62
CA ASP A 401 -7.47 49.52 24.51
C ASP A 401 -6.06 49.49 23.89
N MET A 402 -6.01 49.31 22.59
CA MET A 402 -5.38 50.28 21.69
C MET A 402 -5.95 50.15 20.29
N THR A 403 -6.65 51.20 19.92
CA THR A 403 -7.05 51.62 18.58
C THR A 403 -5.85 52.14 17.82
N SER A 404 -5.88 52.01 16.51
CA SER A 404 -5.76 53.01 15.43
C SER A 404 -5.15 52.37 14.19
N ALA A 405 -5.85 52.45 13.18
CA ALA A 405 -5.97 53.44 12.09
C ALA A 405 -5.03 53.17 10.93
N ALA A 406 -5.50 53.13 9.85
CA ALA A 406 -5.68 53.94 8.66
C ALA A 406 -5.29 53.11 7.43
N ASP A 407 -5.73 53.31 6.25
CA ASP A 407 -6.62 54.15 5.50
C ASP A 407 -6.45 53.78 4.02
N ALA A 408 -7.53 53.80 3.33
CA ALA A 408 -7.72 54.16 1.93
C ALA A 408 -6.79 53.66 0.81
N SER A 409 -7.39 53.01 -0.17
CA SER A 409 -7.38 53.50 -1.52
C SER A 409 -8.57 52.95 -2.35
N LYS A 410 -9.47 53.84 -2.73
CA LYS A 410 -10.55 53.69 -3.71
C LYS A 410 -9.93 53.77 -5.10
N THR A 411 -10.38 52.92 -6.01
CA THR A 411 -10.51 53.30 -7.41
C THR A 411 -11.78 52.71 -7.99
N LYS A 412 -12.62 53.65 -8.44
CA LYS A 412 -13.93 53.53 -9.07
C LYS A 412 -13.71 53.37 -10.57
N VAL A 413 -14.33 52.40 -11.22
CA VAL A 413 -14.53 52.42 -12.67
C VAL A 413 -16.01 52.17 -12.96
N VAL A 414 -16.48 53.00 -13.87
CA VAL A 414 -17.82 53.37 -14.22
C VAL A 414 -18.52 52.33 -15.08
N ASP A 415 -19.81 52.21 -14.82
CA ASP A 415 -20.91 51.57 -15.53
C ASP A 415 -21.06 52.07 -16.97
N THR A 416 -21.32 51.18 -17.92
CA THR A 416 -22.09 51.48 -19.12
C THR A 416 -22.96 50.27 -19.49
N SER A 417 -24.23 50.48 -19.27
CA SER A 417 -25.38 49.75 -19.72
C SER A 417 -25.54 49.67 -21.25
N HIS A 418 -25.92 48.50 -21.77
CA HIS A 418 -26.83 48.42 -22.94
C HIS A 418 -27.73 47.19 -22.83
N LYS A 419 -29.03 47.48 -22.73
CA LYS A 419 -30.18 46.57 -22.81
C LYS A 419 -30.57 46.43 -24.29
N PRO A 420 -30.87 45.26 -24.83
CA PRO A 420 -31.72 45.09 -25.99
C PRO A 420 -33.10 44.50 -25.58
N ALA A 421 -34.08 44.94 -26.35
CA ALA A 421 -35.52 44.86 -26.18
C ALA A 421 -36.12 43.44 -26.30
N GLU A 422 -37.27 43.28 -25.63
CA GLU A 422 -38.24 42.19 -25.75
C GLU A 422 -38.93 42.13 -27.11
N PRO A 423 -39.25 40.93 -27.65
CA PRO A 423 -40.28 40.71 -28.65
C PRO A 423 -41.58 40.18 -28.00
N PRO A 424 -42.74 40.33 -28.69
CA PRO A 424 -44.07 40.38 -28.08
C PRO A 424 -44.72 39.03 -27.81
N GLU A 425 -45.64 39.03 -26.83
CA GLU A 425 -46.54 37.97 -26.42
C GLU A 425 -47.50 37.49 -27.49
N ILE A 426 -47.76 36.17 -27.54
CA ILE A 426 -48.91 35.53 -28.19
C ILE A 426 -49.67 34.74 -27.11
N PRO A 427 -50.99 34.90 -26.97
CA PRO A 427 -51.78 34.28 -25.90
C PRO A 427 -52.36 32.92 -26.27
N GLY A 428 -52.35 32.02 -25.29
CA GLY A 428 -53.36 31.02 -25.08
C GLY A 428 -53.16 29.58 -25.50
N ALA A 429 -52.82 28.74 -24.51
CA ALA A 429 -53.45 27.42 -24.33
C ALA A 429 -53.13 26.90 -22.93
N ALA A 430 -54.17 26.67 -22.15
CA ALA A 430 -54.12 26.08 -20.82
C ALA A 430 -53.70 24.60 -20.93
N SER A 431 -52.58 24.22 -20.29
CA SER A 431 -52.26 22.82 -20.00
C SER A 431 -51.94 22.66 -18.52
N LYS A 432 -52.50 21.60 -17.93
CA LYS A 432 -52.46 21.16 -16.53
C LYS A 432 -51.06 21.06 -15.98
N PRO A 433 -50.82 21.25 -14.66
CA PRO A 433 -49.53 21.13 -14.07
C PRO A 433 -49.08 19.65 -14.03
N LEU A 434 -48.01 19.36 -14.76
CA LEU A 434 -47.24 18.13 -14.62
C LEU A 434 -46.40 18.23 -13.33
N GLY A 435 -46.40 17.15 -12.56
CA GLY A 435 -45.78 17.10 -11.23
C GLY A 435 -44.38 17.66 -11.19
N GLN A 436 -44.05 18.29 -10.07
CA GLN A 436 -42.74 18.78 -9.73
C GLN A 436 -41.69 17.66 -9.88
N LEU A 437 -40.88 17.74 -10.92
CA LEU A 437 -39.62 17.03 -10.96
C LEU A 437 -38.76 17.60 -9.84
N GLN A 438 -38.57 16.81 -8.78
CA GLN A 438 -37.54 17.07 -7.79
C GLN A 438 -36.23 17.23 -8.54
N ALA A 439 -35.62 18.41 -8.41
CA ALA A 439 -34.27 18.65 -8.91
C ALA A 439 -33.34 17.57 -8.34
N SER A 440 -32.87 16.70 -9.19
CA SER A 440 -31.88 15.71 -8.83
C SER A 440 -30.66 16.44 -8.28
N LYS A 441 -30.28 16.09 -7.03
CA LYS A 441 -29.05 16.54 -6.40
C LYS A 441 -27.90 16.36 -7.42
N PRO A 442 -27.07 17.40 -7.67
CA PRO A 442 -25.99 17.26 -8.65
C PRO A 442 -25.16 16.04 -8.27
N ALA A 443 -24.89 15.18 -9.24
CA ALA A 443 -24.08 13.99 -9.07
C ALA A 443 -22.74 14.41 -8.43
N ALA A 444 -22.42 13.80 -7.29
CA ALA A 444 -21.15 14.06 -6.62
C ALA A 444 -20.00 13.75 -7.60
N LYS A 445 -19.01 14.64 -7.69
CA LYS A 445 -17.81 14.38 -8.52
C LYS A 445 -17.18 13.07 -8.09
N PRO A 446 -16.82 12.19 -9.03
CA PRO A 446 -16.18 10.91 -8.69
C PRO A 446 -14.90 11.17 -7.89
N ASN A 447 -14.70 10.42 -6.81
CA ASN A 447 -13.50 10.53 -5.96
C ASN A 447 -12.36 9.75 -6.60
N LYS A 448 -11.27 10.44 -6.96
CA LYS A 448 -10.12 9.83 -7.65
C LYS A 448 -9.42 8.75 -6.84
N ALA A 449 -9.38 8.86 -5.51
CA ALA A 449 -8.77 7.85 -4.65
C ALA A 449 -9.56 6.53 -4.70
N ILE A 450 -10.90 6.59 -4.71
CA ILE A 450 -11.77 5.42 -4.85
C ILE A 450 -11.60 4.82 -6.26
N ASN A 451 -11.60 5.66 -7.30
CA ASN A 451 -11.44 5.17 -8.67
C ASN A 451 -10.09 4.47 -8.87
N ALA A 452 -9.01 5.03 -8.34
CA ALA A 452 -7.68 4.40 -8.38
C ALA A 452 -7.65 3.08 -7.59
N LEU A 453 -8.38 2.99 -6.46
CA LEU A 453 -8.51 1.75 -5.69
C LEU A 453 -9.19 0.65 -6.53
N LEU A 454 -10.22 0.99 -7.30
CA LEU A 454 -10.91 0.05 -8.18
C LEU A 454 -10.03 -0.47 -9.33
N GLY A 455 -8.98 0.29 -9.70
CA GLY A 455 -7.96 -0.11 -10.68
C GLY A 455 -6.80 -0.92 -10.09
N THR A 456 -6.91 -1.46 -8.85
CA THR A 456 -5.85 -2.27 -8.23
C THR A 456 -6.03 -3.76 -8.48
N ASN A 457 -4.94 -4.52 -8.40
CA ASN A 457 -5.02 -5.97 -8.25
C ASN A 457 -5.21 -6.34 -6.75
N MET A 458 -5.55 -7.60 -6.45
CA MET A 458 -5.80 -8.04 -5.06
C MET A 458 -4.61 -7.81 -4.12
N ALA A 459 -3.38 -8.00 -4.60
CA ALA A 459 -2.18 -7.84 -3.77
C ALA A 459 -1.94 -6.36 -3.37
N THR A 460 -2.22 -5.42 -4.28
CA THR A 460 -2.03 -3.98 -4.04
C THR A 460 -3.27 -3.31 -3.42
N ALA A 461 -4.46 -3.90 -3.56
CA ALA A 461 -5.69 -3.38 -3.01
C ALA A 461 -5.67 -3.31 -1.48
N ALA A 462 -5.15 -4.33 -0.81
CA ALA A 462 -5.06 -4.38 0.65
C ALA A 462 -4.23 -3.21 1.21
N ASP A 463 -3.03 -2.96 0.66
CA ASP A 463 -2.18 -1.85 1.06
C ASP A 463 -2.81 -0.49 0.75
N ALA A 464 -3.47 -0.36 -0.41
CA ALA A 464 -4.20 0.85 -0.79
C ALA A 464 -5.36 1.16 0.18
N ILE A 465 -6.14 0.14 0.55
CA ILE A 465 -7.23 0.23 1.52
C ILE A 465 -6.69 0.66 2.89
N ASP A 466 -5.60 0.07 3.36
CA ASP A 466 -4.98 0.42 4.62
C ASP A 466 -4.47 1.87 4.61
N GLN A 467 -3.83 2.32 3.54
CA GLN A 467 -3.40 3.71 3.39
C GLN A 467 -4.59 4.70 3.40
N LEU A 468 -5.69 4.36 2.73
CA LEU A 468 -6.91 5.17 2.68
C LEU A 468 -7.63 5.20 4.03
N SER A 469 -7.58 4.11 4.80
CA SER A 469 -8.22 4.01 6.10
C SER A 469 -7.71 5.04 7.12
N GLY A 470 -6.46 5.51 7.00
CA GLY A 470 -5.88 6.50 7.90
C GLY A 470 -5.65 6.00 9.33
N TYR A 471 -5.35 4.72 9.51
CA TYR A 471 -5.17 4.03 10.80
C TYR A 471 -4.19 4.73 11.75
N ASN A 472 -3.11 5.35 11.25
CA ASN A 472 -2.09 6.05 12.06
C ASN A 472 -2.67 7.17 12.94
N THR A 473 -3.85 7.69 12.60
CA THR A 473 -4.47 8.80 13.34
C THR A 473 -5.12 8.37 14.64
N ALA A 474 -5.40 7.08 14.81
CA ALA A 474 -5.95 6.54 16.05
C ALA A 474 -4.94 6.62 17.22
N ASP A 475 -3.64 6.53 16.92
CA ASP A 475 -2.57 6.56 17.91
C ASP A 475 -2.15 7.98 18.36
N LEU A 476 -2.69 9.02 17.74
CA LEU A 476 -2.38 10.41 18.11
C LEU A 476 -2.66 10.72 19.60
N GLY A 477 -3.73 10.17 20.14
CA GLY A 477 -4.08 10.31 21.57
C GLY A 477 -3.01 9.69 22.46
N ASN A 478 -2.66 8.44 22.23
CA ASN A 478 -1.64 7.72 23.00
C ASN A 478 -0.27 8.40 22.90
N ALA A 479 0.13 8.80 21.70
CA ALA A 479 1.40 9.49 21.48
C ALA A 479 1.44 10.87 22.18
N THR A 480 0.34 11.62 22.18
CA THR A 480 0.25 12.90 22.88
C THR A 480 0.33 12.70 24.40
N LEU A 481 -0.40 11.74 24.98
CA LEU A 481 -0.34 11.41 26.39
C LEU A 481 1.07 10.95 26.81
N SER A 482 1.73 10.14 25.99
CA SER A 482 3.13 9.73 26.23
C SER A 482 4.10 10.92 26.19
N SER A 483 3.85 11.94 25.35
CA SER A 483 4.68 13.14 25.25
C SER A 483 4.53 14.07 26.47
N VAL A 484 3.42 13.99 27.20
CA VAL A 484 3.14 14.76 28.41
C VAL A 484 3.66 14.06 29.68
N THR A 485 3.86 12.75 29.65
CA THR A 485 4.37 11.98 30.79
C THR A 485 5.64 12.58 31.42
N PRO A 486 6.66 13.08 30.66
CA PRO A 486 7.84 13.72 31.24
C PRO A 486 7.55 14.96 32.08
N ILE A 487 6.43 15.67 31.85
CA ILE A 487 6.04 16.84 32.66
C ILE A 487 5.65 16.39 34.05
N GLY A 488 4.75 15.41 34.17
CA GLY A 488 4.35 14.86 35.48
C GLY A 488 5.51 14.22 36.23
N THR A 489 6.37 13.48 35.56
CA THR A 489 7.55 12.86 36.20
C THR A 489 8.62 13.88 36.58
N GLY A 490 8.76 14.97 35.81
CA GLY A 490 9.63 16.10 36.17
C GLY A 490 9.14 16.83 37.41
N MET A 491 7.82 17.06 37.56
CA MET A 491 7.21 17.59 38.78
C MET A 491 7.48 16.69 39.98
N LEU A 492 7.26 15.36 39.83
CA LEU A 492 7.54 14.40 40.92
C LEU A 492 9.03 14.40 41.29
N SER A 493 9.93 14.55 40.30
CA SER A 493 11.37 14.69 40.62
C SER A 493 11.68 15.95 41.42
N ALA A 494 11.07 17.08 41.07
CA ALA A 494 11.24 18.33 41.84
C ALA A 494 10.65 18.22 43.25
N MET A 495 9.50 17.57 43.43
CA MET A 495 8.86 17.34 44.72
C MET A 495 9.61 16.35 45.63
N GLY A 496 10.34 15.40 45.04
CA GLY A 496 11.04 14.35 45.81
C GLY A 496 12.45 14.71 46.25
N GLN A 497 12.92 15.93 45.98
CA GLN A 497 14.27 16.35 46.36
C GLN A 497 14.29 16.84 47.82
N LYS A 498 15.23 16.31 48.59
CA LYS A 498 15.45 16.73 49.98
C LYS A 498 16.28 18.01 50.00
N ASN A 499 16.01 18.88 50.97
CA ASN A 499 16.85 20.04 51.22
C ASN A 499 18.13 19.58 51.96
N PRO A 500 19.28 20.24 51.72
CA PRO A 500 20.46 20.00 52.49
C PRO A 500 20.17 20.20 53.98
N GLU A 501 20.75 19.36 54.82
CA GLU A 501 20.59 19.47 56.27
C GLU A 501 20.95 20.88 56.74
N ASN A 502 20.12 21.45 57.60
CA ASN A 502 20.26 22.77 58.24
C ASN A 502 20.00 24.03 57.39
N VAL A 503 19.36 23.92 56.22
CA VAL A 503 18.94 25.09 55.44
C VAL A 503 17.41 25.25 55.55
N HIS A 504 16.96 26.19 56.36
CA HIS A 504 15.56 26.67 56.32
C HIS A 504 15.41 27.57 55.12
N THR A 505 14.65 27.12 54.11
CA THR A 505 14.35 27.90 52.89
C THR A 505 12.85 28.11 52.77
N ASP A 506 12.46 29.35 52.48
CA ASP A 506 11.05 29.71 52.26
C ASP A 506 10.54 29.21 50.90
N GLY A 507 11.44 28.98 49.95
CA GLY A 507 11.06 28.53 48.64
C GLY A 507 12.21 28.06 47.74
N GLN A 508 11.86 27.60 46.58
CA GLN A 508 12.82 27.24 45.51
C GLN A 508 12.27 27.58 44.12
N VAL A 509 13.20 27.87 43.24
CA VAL A 509 12.98 27.95 41.80
C VAL A 509 13.80 26.84 41.12
N TRP A 510 13.24 26.20 40.13
CA TRP A 510 13.93 25.16 39.37
C TRP A 510 13.61 25.22 37.90
N VAL A 511 14.57 24.79 37.08
CA VAL A 511 14.45 24.67 35.62
C VAL A 511 14.86 23.27 35.24
N GLN A 512 14.08 22.64 34.34
CA GLN A 512 14.39 21.32 33.78
C GLN A 512 14.38 21.35 32.25
N ALA A 513 15.43 20.84 31.64
CA ALA A 513 15.48 20.50 30.22
C ALA A 513 15.00 19.06 30.04
N ILE A 514 14.12 18.83 29.07
CA ILE A 514 13.47 17.56 28.83
C ILE A 514 13.84 17.08 27.43
N GLY A 515 14.38 15.87 27.33
CA GLY A 515 14.51 15.10 26.10
C GLY A 515 13.83 13.74 26.30
N ASN A 516 12.83 13.41 25.49
CA ASN A 516 12.08 12.16 25.59
C ASN A 516 11.98 11.51 24.20
N SER A 517 12.07 10.20 24.15
CA SER A 517 11.87 9.39 22.93
C SER A 517 11.14 8.12 23.28
N GLY A 518 10.15 7.78 22.47
CA GLY A 518 9.39 6.56 22.67
C GLY A 518 8.91 5.94 21.36
N ARG A 519 8.43 4.70 21.49
CA ARG A 519 7.86 3.93 20.40
C ARG A 519 6.64 3.17 20.90
N ILE A 520 5.54 3.32 20.18
CA ILE A 520 4.36 2.47 20.24
C ILE A 520 4.56 1.37 19.21
N GLY A 521 4.46 0.12 19.60
CA GLY A 521 4.83 -1.06 18.79
C GLY A 521 3.99 -1.23 17.52
N LYS A 522 4.34 -2.20 16.70
CA LYS A 522 3.58 -2.59 15.51
C LYS A 522 2.60 -3.70 15.91
N GLN A 523 1.34 -3.57 15.49
CA GLN A 523 0.33 -4.63 15.58
C GLN A 523 -0.30 -4.86 14.20
N LEU A 524 -1.10 -5.92 14.05
CA LEU A 524 -1.76 -6.25 12.79
C LEU A 524 -2.62 -5.07 12.31
N GLY A 525 -2.38 -4.59 11.09
CA GLY A 525 -3.10 -3.45 10.51
C GLY A 525 -2.66 -2.07 11.00
N SER A 526 -1.59 -1.96 11.80
CA SER A 526 -1.02 -0.69 12.25
C SER A 526 0.50 -0.73 12.25
N TYR A 527 1.16 0.32 11.74
CA TYR A 527 2.61 0.46 11.81
C TYR A 527 3.04 1.11 13.13
N ALA A 528 4.26 0.80 13.57
CA ALA A 528 4.82 1.42 14.76
C ALA A 528 4.88 2.94 14.64
N LEU A 529 4.50 3.65 15.71
CA LEU A 529 4.60 5.10 15.83
C LEU A 529 5.73 5.48 16.79
N LYS A 530 6.69 6.22 16.29
CA LYS A 530 7.78 6.80 17.09
C LYS A 530 7.41 8.22 17.49
N HIS A 531 7.76 8.62 18.69
CA HIS A 531 7.66 10.01 19.11
C HIS A 531 8.96 10.48 19.76
N SER A 532 9.24 11.76 19.59
CA SER A 532 10.38 12.42 20.23
C SER A 532 9.98 13.81 20.69
N THR A 533 10.16 14.07 21.98
CA THR A 533 9.76 15.33 22.64
C THR A 533 10.99 16.01 23.23
N LYS A 534 11.09 17.31 23.04
CA LYS A 534 12.09 18.18 23.67
C LYS A 534 11.44 19.41 24.21
N GLY A 535 11.96 19.95 25.31
CA GLY A 535 11.40 21.15 25.92
C GLY A 535 12.09 21.61 27.16
N LEU A 536 11.51 22.66 27.73
CA LEU A 536 11.92 23.25 28.99
C LEU A 536 10.72 23.35 29.95
N MET A 537 10.95 23.11 31.19
CA MET A 537 9.99 23.30 32.29
C MET A 537 10.62 24.17 33.35
N LEU A 538 9.86 25.13 33.83
CA LEU A 538 10.21 26.02 34.94
C LEU A 538 9.20 25.84 36.04
N GLY A 539 9.63 25.78 37.27
CA GLY A 539 8.75 25.72 38.45
C GLY A 539 9.29 26.48 39.63
N THR A 540 8.38 26.79 40.53
CA THR A 540 8.69 27.40 41.80
C THR A 540 7.73 26.90 42.87
N ASP A 541 8.19 26.76 44.07
CA ASP A 541 7.35 26.40 45.22
C ASP A 541 7.78 27.11 46.49
N TRP A 542 6.86 27.18 47.44
CA TRP A 542 6.99 27.85 48.71
C TRP A 542 6.52 26.96 49.86
N ALA A 543 7.18 27.05 50.99
CA ALA A 543 6.72 26.50 52.24
C ALA A 543 5.55 27.36 52.78
N VAL A 544 4.36 26.77 52.87
CA VAL A 544 3.16 27.43 53.44
C VAL A 544 2.92 27.03 54.89
N SER A 545 3.56 25.95 55.31
CA SER A 545 3.65 25.49 56.69
C SER A 545 4.90 24.62 56.87
N PRO A 546 5.29 24.21 58.05
CA PRO A 546 6.42 23.32 58.27
C PRO A 546 6.35 22.03 57.45
N ASP A 547 5.14 21.50 57.23
CA ASP A 547 4.94 20.20 56.53
C ASP A 547 4.50 20.36 55.08
N TRP A 548 4.00 21.55 54.68
CA TRP A 548 3.42 21.74 53.34
C TRP A 548 4.19 22.72 52.47
N ARG A 549 4.42 22.32 51.25
CA ARG A 549 4.92 23.17 50.15
C ARG A 549 3.94 23.16 49.01
N LEU A 550 3.68 24.32 48.44
CA LEU A 550 2.84 24.49 47.25
C LEU A 550 3.67 25.05 46.11
N GLY A 551 3.45 24.55 44.90
CA GLY A 551 4.21 24.99 43.75
C GLY A 551 3.39 25.08 42.46
N ILE A 552 3.94 25.83 41.51
CA ILE A 552 3.38 25.98 40.16
C ILE A 552 4.46 25.69 39.11
N ILE A 553 4.03 25.28 37.95
CA ILE A 553 4.92 25.04 36.80
C ILE A 553 4.39 25.67 35.52
N GLY A 554 5.32 26.02 34.65
CA GLY A 554 5.10 26.29 33.22
C GLY A 554 6.08 25.50 32.36
N SER A 555 5.63 24.99 31.22
CA SER A 555 6.48 24.23 30.33
C SER A 555 6.15 24.50 28.87
N LYS A 556 7.19 24.49 28.00
CA LYS A 556 7.06 24.51 26.55
C LYS A 556 7.76 23.29 25.98
N THR A 557 7.02 22.49 25.18
CA THR A 557 7.57 21.30 24.53
C THR A 557 7.25 21.25 23.05
N GLN A 558 8.10 20.57 22.29
CA GLN A 558 7.89 20.22 20.89
C GLN A 558 8.03 18.73 20.73
N THR A 559 7.02 18.10 20.14
CA THR A 559 7.00 16.66 19.86
C THR A 559 6.95 16.41 18.36
N ARG A 560 7.75 15.48 17.88
CA ARG A 560 7.69 14.91 16.54
C ARG A 560 7.13 13.50 16.63
N LEU A 561 6.25 13.18 15.68
CA LEU A 561 5.67 11.85 15.49
C LEU A 561 6.11 11.35 14.13
N ASP A 562 6.50 10.09 14.03
CA ASP A 562 7.00 9.46 12.80
C ASP A 562 6.48 8.02 12.70
N SER A 563 5.84 7.70 11.59
CA SER A 563 5.37 6.36 11.24
C SER A 563 5.42 6.17 9.72
N HIS A 564 5.13 4.95 9.26
CA HIS A 564 5.11 4.68 7.83
C HIS A 564 4.12 5.62 7.11
N ARG A 565 4.61 6.42 6.16
CA ARG A 565 3.83 7.40 5.37
C ARG A 565 3.07 8.44 6.22
N PHE A 566 3.52 8.68 7.46
CA PHE A 566 2.87 9.58 8.38
C PHE A 566 3.88 10.32 9.25
N ASP A 567 3.77 11.64 9.26
CA ASP A 567 4.52 12.56 10.13
C ASP A 567 3.55 13.42 10.93
N GLY A 568 3.90 13.69 12.17
CA GLY A 568 3.17 14.62 13.02
C GLY A 568 4.09 15.57 13.81
N ARG A 569 3.54 16.68 14.21
CA ARG A 569 4.20 17.64 15.13
C ARG A 569 3.18 18.15 16.12
N LEU A 570 3.64 18.36 17.38
CA LEU A 570 2.90 19.03 18.43
C LEU A 570 3.77 20.13 18.99
N ASP A 571 3.25 21.35 19.03
CA ASP A 571 3.78 22.47 19.76
C ASP A 571 2.91 22.68 20.99
N SER A 572 3.49 22.51 22.20
CA SER A 572 2.68 22.35 23.40
C SER A 572 3.11 23.30 24.50
N TRP A 573 2.12 23.88 25.19
CA TRP A 573 2.28 24.61 26.42
C TRP A 573 1.59 23.87 27.57
N HIS A 574 2.24 23.84 28.72
CA HIS A 574 1.71 23.19 29.90
C HIS A 574 1.78 24.17 31.11
N VAL A 575 0.72 24.16 31.88
CA VAL A 575 0.67 24.83 33.19
C VAL A 575 0.21 23.82 34.22
N GLY A 576 0.75 23.93 35.43
CA GLY A 576 0.39 22.99 36.49
C GLY A 576 0.63 23.55 37.86
N ALA A 577 0.07 22.84 38.82
CA ALA A 577 0.26 23.12 40.24
C ALA A 577 0.52 21.81 40.98
N TYR A 578 1.24 21.91 42.08
CA TYR A 578 1.52 20.75 42.92
C TYR A 578 1.57 21.11 44.40
N ALA A 579 1.39 20.10 45.23
CA ALA A 579 1.50 20.19 46.67
C ALA A 579 2.34 19.03 47.22
N VAL A 580 3.21 19.31 48.16
CA VAL A 580 4.01 18.30 48.87
C VAL A 580 3.73 18.44 50.35
N ARG A 581 3.38 17.33 51.01
CA ARG A 581 3.37 17.23 52.48
C ARG A 581 4.46 16.25 52.90
N GLN A 582 5.30 16.69 53.82
CA GLN A 582 6.27 15.84 54.48
C GLN A 582 5.98 15.89 55.97
N ASP A 583 5.56 14.77 56.54
CA ASP A 583 5.24 14.65 57.96
C ASP A 583 6.03 13.45 58.52
N GLY A 584 7.17 13.73 59.10
CA GLY A 584 8.14 12.71 59.47
C GLY A 584 8.54 11.85 58.30
N PRO A 585 8.42 10.51 58.39
CA PRO A 585 8.75 9.64 57.27
C PRO A 585 7.73 9.59 56.14
N LEU A 586 6.51 10.13 56.37
CA LEU A 586 5.41 10.08 55.40
C LEU A 586 5.49 11.25 54.43
N ALA A 587 5.56 10.94 53.13
CA ALA A 587 5.54 11.93 52.06
C ALA A 587 4.26 11.77 51.22
N LEU A 588 3.51 12.86 51.06
CA LEU A 588 2.37 12.94 50.14
C LEU A 588 2.70 13.96 49.04
N ARG A 589 2.58 13.56 47.77
CA ARG A 589 2.85 14.41 46.61
C ARG A 589 1.62 14.42 45.71
N LEU A 590 1.08 15.59 45.46
CA LEU A 590 -0.10 15.79 44.59
C LEU A 590 0.28 16.72 43.45
N GLY A 591 -0.23 16.43 42.24
CA GLY A 591 0.03 17.28 41.10
C GLY A 591 -1.10 17.28 40.09
N ALA A 592 -1.30 18.41 39.43
CA ALA A 592 -2.23 18.60 38.34
C ALA A 592 -1.57 19.42 37.22
N VAL A 593 -1.75 18.99 35.98
CA VAL A 593 -1.19 19.66 34.79
C VAL A 593 -2.27 19.76 33.73
N HIS A 594 -2.37 20.93 33.13
CA HIS A 594 -3.15 21.19 31.94
C HIS A 594 -2.19 21.49 30.75
N GLY A 595 -2.37 20.81 29.65
CA GLY A 595 -1.60 21.01 28.40
C GLY A 595 -2.49 21.46 27.26
N ASN A 596 -1.99 22.41 26.47
CA ASN A 596 -2.60 22.84 25.22
C ASN A 596 -1.63 22.55 24.06
N HIS A 597 -2.11 21.91 23.01
CA HIS A 597 -1.31 21.37 21.91
C HIS A 597 -1.83 21.88 20.57
N ASP A 598 -0.97 22.55 19.80
CA ASP A 598 -1.17 22.84 18.38
C ASP A 598 -0.55 21.70 17.57
N GLY A 599 -1.40 20.89 16.97
CA GLY A 599 -1.03 19.67 16.25
C GLY A 599 -1.09 19.83 14.74
N SER A 600 -0.12 19.27 14.06
CA SER A 600 -0.13 19.13 12.60
C SER A 600 0.27 17.73 12.18
N THR A 601 -0.41 17.23 11.13
CA THR A 601 -0.13 15.93 10.53
C THR A 601 0.17 16.06 9.05
N LYS A 602 0.99 15.15 8.54
CA LYS A 602 1.21 14.92 7.12
C LYS A 602 1.06 13.43 6.86
N ARG A 603 0.20 13.09 5.92
CA ARG A 603 -0.03 11.71 5.49
C ARG A 603 0.17 11.61 3.98
N GLN A 604 0.87 10.59 3.54
CA GLN A 604 1.02 10.27 2.13
C GLN A 604 0.19 9.02 1.81
N VAL A 605 -0.60 9.14 0.77
CA VAL A 605 -1.34 8.02 0.17
C VAL A 605 -0.84 7.86 -1.25
N ALA A 606 -0.25 6.71 -1.58
CA ALA A 606 0.29 6.46 -2.90
C ALA A 606 0.18 4.98 -3.27
N PHE A 607 -0.56 4.69 -4.31
CA PHE A 607 -0.74 3.36 -4.87
C PHE A 607 -1.23 3.49 -6.32
N ASN A 608 -0.86 2.56 -7.16
CA ASN A 608 -1.41 2.38 -8.50
C ASN A 608 -1.48 3.67 -9.34
N GLY A 609 -0.40 4.47 -9.35
CA GLY A 609 -0.35 5.75 -10.07
C GLY A 609 -1.05 6.92 -9.36
N PHE A 610 -1.89 6.67 -8.36
CA PHE A 610 -2.49 7.70 -7.52
C PHE A 610 -1.51 8.14 -6.43
N SER A 611 -1.42 9.46 -6.15
CA SER A 611 -0.59 9.98 -5.07
C SER A 611 -1.13 11.29 -4.52
N ASP A 612 -1.46 11.29 -3.21
CA ASP A 612 -1.85 12.47 -2.45
C ASP A 612 -0.92 12.74 -1.28
N ARG A 613 -0.66 14.02 -1.01
CA ARG A 613 0.08 14.51 0.16
C ARG A 613 -0.86 15.34 1.02
N LEU A 614 -1.37 14.74 2.07
CA LEU A 614 -2.43 15.27 2.90
C LEU A 614 -1.84 15.99 4.13
N LYS A 615 -2.43 17.11 4.51
CA LYS A 615 -2.02 17.91 5.67
C LYS A 615 -3.23 18.20 6.55
N GLY A 616 -3.11 17.90 7.83
CA GLY A 616 -4.09 18.21 8.86
C GLY A 616 -3.53 19.19 9.90
N ARG A 617 -4.40 20.00 10.50
CA ARG A 617 -4.10 20.81 11.69
C ARG A 617 -5.23 20.63 12.68
N TYR A 618 -4.90 20.54 13.96
CA TYR A 618 -5.87 20.34 15.01
C TYR A 618 -5.37 20.91 16.34
N ASP A 619 -6.31 21.31 17.17
CA ASP A 619 -6.07 21.66 18.56
C ASP A 619 -6.42 20.48 19.45
N ALA A 620 -5.61 20.25 20.48
CA ALA A 620 -5.85 19.24 21.48
C ALA A 620 -5.49 19.75 22.86
N ASN A 621 -6.15 19.20 23.86
CA ASN A 621 -5.89 19.48 25.26
C ASN A 621 -5.59 18.19 26.01
N THR A 622 -4.70 18.28 27.00
CA THR A 622 -4.46 17.20 27.96
C THR A 622 -4.65 17.69 29.38
N GLN A 623 -5.15 16.81 30.21
CA GLN A 623 -5.26 17.01 31.67
C GLN A 623 -4.60 15.81 32.32
N GLN A 624 -3.77 16.06 33.32
CA GLN A 624 -3.13 15.04 34.11
C GLN A 624 -3.28 15.40 35.59
N VAL A 625 -3.72 14.44 36.39
CA VAL A 625 -3.79 14.52 37.83
C VAL A 625 -3.13 13.27 38.40
N PHE A 626 -2.32 13.46 39.43
CA PHE A 626 -1.68 12.33 40.10
C PHE A 626 -1.52 12.60 41.59
N GLY A 627 -1.54 11.53 42.38
CA GLY A 627 -1.21 11.50 43.77
C GLY A 627 -0.25 10.39 44.09
N GLN A 628 0.76 10.64 44.88
CA GLN A 628 1.75 9.69 45.33
C GLN A 628 1.93 9.77 46.84
N ILE A 629 1.94 8.61 47.46
CA ILE A 629 2.29 8.45 48.88
C ILE A 629 3.58 7.62 48.94
N GLY A 630 4.53 8.08 49.74
CA GLY A 630 5.80 7.41 50.00
C GLY A 630 6.08 7.37 51.50
N TYR A 631 6.88 6.43 51.94
CA TYR A 631 7.33 6.28 53.28
C TYR A 631 8.85 6.16 53.36
N ASN A 632 9.52 7.16 53.92
CA ASN A 632 10.98 7.21 54.02
C ASN A 632 11.46 6.28 55.14
N LEU A 633 12.29 5.33 54.79
CA LEU A 633 13.00 4.45 55.69
C LEU A 633 14.48 4.83 55.64
N ASP A 634 15.01 5.29 56.74
CA ASP A 634 16.45 5.53 56.90
C ASP A 634 17.12 4.21 57.37
N VAL A 635 17.90 3.59 56.50
CA VAL A 635 18.62 2.36 56.83
C VAL A 635 20.12 2.64 56.79
N GLY A 636 20.60 3.24 57.87
CA GLY A 636 22.00 3.50 58.11
C GLY A 636 22.62 4.63 57.30
N HIS A 637 22.74 4.52 56.01
CA HIS A 637 23.31 5.58 55.14
C HIS A 637 22.59 5.65 53.79
N VAL A 638 21.49 4.91 53.62
CA VAL A 638 20.69 4.87 52.40
C VAL A 638 19.26 5.18 52.75
N ASP A 639 18.70 6.18 52.11
CA ASP A 639 17.29 6.47 52.16
C ASP A 639 16.54 5.54 51.20
N ILE A 640 15.55 4.84 51.74
CA ILE A 640 14.71 3.89 51.00
C ILE A 640 13.27 4.39 51.09
N GLU A 641 12.64 4.70 49.93
CA GLU A 641 11.24 5.17 49.91
C GLU A 641 10.39 4.25 49.04
N PRO A 642 9.70 3.21 49.60
CA PRO A 642 8.60 2.58 48.91
C PRO A 642 7.49 3.59 48.67
N TYR A 643 6.85 3.52 47.49
CA TYR A 643 5.77 4.43 47.13
C TYR A 643 4.66 3.76 46.35
N LEU A 644 3.46 4.33 46.45
CA LEU A 644 2.30 4.07 45.62
C LEU A 644 1.86 5.38 44.99
N GLN A 645 1.65 5.34 43.66
CA GLN A 645 1.14 6.48 42.89
C GLN A 645 -0.11 6.05 42.15
N LEU A 646 -1.11 6.92 42.11
CA LEU A 646 -2.29 6.85 41.27
C LEU A 646 -2.28 8.04 40.31
N GLY A 647 -2.64 7.80 39.05
CA GLY A 647 -2.67 8.83 38.03
C GLY A 647 -3.89 8.73 37.12
N TYR A 648 -4.34 9.88 36.66
CA TYR A 648 -5.38 10.05 35.68
C TYR A 648 -4.87 10.98 34.58
N GLN A 649 -5.09 10.60 33.30
CA GLN A 649 -4.76 11.40 32.15
C GLN A 649 -5.95 11.43 31.20
N ARG A 650 -6.26 12.61 30.69
CA ARG A 650 -7.29 12.85 29.70
C ARG A 650 -6.72 13.58 28.50
N TYR A 651 -7.05 13.09 27.31
CA TYR A 651 -6.76 13.72 26.03
C TYR A 651 -8.07 14.09 25.35
N GLN A 652 -8.14 15.29 24.80
CA GLN A 652 -9.26 15.77 23.99
C GLN A 652 -8.74 16.47 22.76
N ARG A 653 -9.22 16.07 21.57
CA ARG A 653 -8.89 16.68 20.29
C ARG A 653 -10.15 17.17 19.61
N GLY A 654 -10.10 18.36 19.03
CA GLY A 654 -11.16 18.93 18.20
C GLY A 654 -11.36 18.19 16.88
N ARG A 655 -12.43 18.57 16.17
CA ARG A 655 -12.68 18.11 14.79
C ARG A 655 -11.72 18.81 13.84
N TYR A 656 -11.24 18.09 12.83
CA TYR A 656 -10.45 18.71 11.77
C TYR A 656 -10.62 17.96 10.43
N THR A 657 -10.14 18.57 9.35
CA THR A 657 -10.18 17.97 8.01
C THR A 657 -8.81 18.14 7.36
N GLU A 658 -8.30 17.07 6.78
CA GLU A 658 -7.10 17.11 5.94
C GLU A 658 -7.36 17.89 4.66
N LYS A 659 -6.30 18.45 4.09
CA LYS A 659 -6.27 19.12 2.79
C LYS A 659 -5.14 18.52 1.96
N GLY A 660 -5.29 18.48 0.63
CA GLY A 660 -4.23 18.08 -0.27
C GLY A 660 -4.55 16.97 -1.24
N GLY A 661 -5.83 16.56 -1.36
CA GLY A 661 -6.29 15.61 -2.36
C GLY A 661 -7.58 14.90 -2.02
N ASP A 662 -7.97 13.94 -2.86
CA ASP A 662 -9.22 13.21 -2.77
C ASP A 662 -9.20 12.09 -1.71
N ALA A 663 -8.00 11.68 -1.26
CA ALA A 663 -7.81 10.77 -0.12
C ALA A 663 -7.89 11.48 1.24
N ALA A 664 -8.23 12.78 1.28
CA ALA A 664 -8.34 13.56 2.51
C ALA A 664 -9.46 13.03 3.42
N LEU A 665 -9.16 12.96 4.72
CA LEU A 665 -10.08 12.49 5.75
C LEU A 665 -10.61 13.66 6.57
N ARG A 666 -11.86 13.53 7.00
CA ARG A 666 -12.49 14.40 7.99
C ARG A 666 -12.62 13.64 9.30
N PHE A 667 -12.03 14.18 10.34
CA PHE A 667 -11.96 13.59 11.67
C PHE A 667 -12.98 14.20 12.62
N ASN A 668 -13.65 13.37 13.38
CA ASN A 668 -14.48 13.78 14.49
C ASN A 668 -13.60 14.12 15.72
N GLY A 669 -14.18 14.79 16.72
CA GLY A 669 -13.53 14.97 18.00
C GLY A 669 -13.22 13.62 18.66
N GLN A 670 -12.10 13.57 19.38
CA GLN A 670 -11.63 12.38 20.09
C GLN A 670 -11.43 12.71 21.55
N THR A 671 -11.87 11.83 22.44
CA THR A 671 -11.58 11.89 23.88
C THR A 671 -11.04 10.53 24.30
N GLN A 672 -9.99 10.54 25.10
CA GLN A 672 -9.38 9.34 25.65
C GLN A 672 -9.00 9.58 27.11
N ASP A 673 -9.36 8.65 27.98
CA ASP A 673 -9.11 8.67 29.40
C ASP A 673 -8.25 7.46 29.78
N ASN A 674 -7.13 7.70 30.47
CA ASN A 674 -6.22 6.68 30.96
C ASN A 674 -6.07 6.82 32.49
N TYR A 675 -6.16 5.70 33.18
CA TYR A 675 -5.88 5.58 34.61
C TYR A 675 -4.66 4.69 34.79
N ASN A 676 -3.82 5.00 35.76
CA ASN A 676 -2.67 4.17 36.09
C ASN A 676 -2.39 4.12 37.59
N SER A 677 -1.78 3.00 37.98
CA SER A 677 -1.14 2.86 39.28
C SER A 677 0.33 2.51 39.09
N ASN A 678 1.19 3.10 39.94
CA ASN A 678 2.62 2.77 39.94
C ASN A 678 3.00 2.41 41.38
N VAL A 679 3.65 1.26 41.53
CA VAL A 679 4.25 0.83 42.80
C VAL A 679 5.74 0.74 42.59
N GLY A 680 6.52 1.28 43.49
CA GLY A 680 7.98 1.29 43.31
C GLY A 680 8.76 1.59 44.56
N LEU A 681 10.07 1.61 44.36
CA LEU A 681 11.06 1.84 45.41
C LEU A 681 12.07 2.87 44.92
N ARG A 682 12.27 3.93 45.68
CA ARG A 682 13.36 4.89 45.47
C ARG A 682 14.46 4.63 46.46
N LEU A 683 15.68 4.79 46.00
CA LEU A 683 16.90 4.70 46.75
C LEU A 683 17.73 5.94 46.47
N ASP A 684 18.17 6.63 47.51
CA ASP A 684 19.11 7.73 47.40
C ASP A 684 20.11 7.71 48.56
N ARG A 685 21.31 8.23 48.30
CA ARG A 685 22.37 8.37 49.29
C ARG A 685 23.14 9.63 49.04
N ALA A 686 23.28 10.44 50.08
CA ALA A 686 24.07 11.65 50.06
C ALA A 686 25.52 11.38 50.42
N PHE A 687 26.46 11.84 49.57
CA PHE A 687 27.90 11.76 49.80
C PHE A 687 28.45 13.20 49.95
N PRO A 688 28.92 13.57 51.12
CA PRO A 688 29.61 14.85 51.28
C PRO A 688 30.92 14.83 50.49
N LEU A 689 31.16 15.94 49.78
CA LEU A 689 32.38 16.23 49.05
C LEU A 689 33.12 17.41 49.69
N ASP A 690 34.34 17.67 49.22
CA ASP A 690 35.13 18.85 49.65
C ASP A 690 34.41 20.16 49.36
N GLN A 691 34.74 21.22 50.09
CA GLN A 691 34.18 22.58 49.94
C GLN A 691 32.67 22.71 50.21
N GLY A 692 32.07 21.81 50.98
CA GLY A 692 30.64 21.83 51.32
C GLY A 692 29.70 21.41 50.20
N MET A 693 30.22 20.79 49.15
CA MET A 693 29.42 20.15 48.08
C MET A 693 28.87 18.79 48.55
N GLN A 694 27.77 18.37 47.94
CA GLN A 694 27.16 17.07 48.20
C GLN A 694 26.72 16.41 46.92
N LEU A 695 27.07 15.15 46.74
CA LEU A 695 26.68 14.31 45.60
C LEU A 695 25.63 13.30 46.04
N THR A 696 24.47 13.26 45.36
CA THR A 696 23.37 12.36 45.68
C THR A 696 22.98 11.51 44.45
N PRO A 697 23.52 10.29 44.29
CA PRO A 697 23.01 9.32 43.34
C PRO A 697 21.60 8.85 43.74
N ARG A 698 20.75 8.66 42.75
CA ARG A 698 19.37 8.19 42.91
C ARG A 698 19.08 7.04 42.02
N LEU A 699 18.31 6.08 42.50
CA LEU A 699 17.77 4.96 41.73
C LEU A 699 16.28 4.82 42.08
N ASN A 700 15.46 4.58 41.04
CA ASN A 700 14.04 4.29 41.23
C ASN A 700 13.68 3.11 40.35
N LEU A 701 13.04 2.09 40.93
CA LEU A 701 12.48 0.94 40.25
C LEU A 701 10.99 0.86 40.57
N GLY A 702 10.18 0.61 39.57
CA GLY A 702 8.73 0.56 39.78
C GLY A 702 8.03 -0.29 38.70
N TRP A 703 6.83 -0.68 39.03
CA TRP A 703 5.88 -1.32 38.14
C TRP A 703 4.68 -0.41 37.95
N LYS A 704 4.29 -0.22 36.71
CA LYS A 704 3.14 0.58 36.29
C LYS A 704 2.08 -0.34 35.69
N HIS A 705 0.84 -0.15 36.12
CA HIS A 705 -0.32 -0.79 35.51
C HIS A 705 -1.30 0.24 34.94
N LEU A 706 -1.73 0.05 33.67
CA LEU A 706 -2.72 0.87 32.99
C LEU A 706 -4.10 0.22 33.07
N TYR A 707 -5.09 1.01 33.47
CA TYR A 707 -6.49 0.60 33.53
C TYR A 707 -7.30 1.22 32.41
N GLY A 708 -8.41 0.57 32.03
CA GLY A 708 -9.37 1.07 31.05
C GLY A 708 -9.02 0.69 29.61
N LYS A 709 -9.33 1.59 28.68
CA LYS A 709 -9.14 1.37 27.25
C LYS A 709 -7.71 1.74 26.87
N THR A 710 -6.90 0.74 26.60
CA THR A 710 -5.49 0.90 26.19
C THR A 710 -5.33 1.17 24.69
N ARG A 711 -6.37 0.88 23.90
CA ARG A 711 -6.37 1.09 22.45
C ARG A 711 -6.97 2.45 22.09
N GLY A 712 -6.21 3.26 21.35
CA GLY A 712 -6.70 4.51 20.77
C GLY A 712 -7.72 4.27 19.68
N THR A 713 -8.74 5.12 19.53
CA THR A 713 -9.73 5.03 18.48
C THR A 713 -9.91 6.39 17.80
N SER A 714 -10.10 6.42 16.49
CA SER A 714 -10.43 7.64 15.73
C SER A 714 -11.65 7.42 14.87
N ARG A 715 -12.65 8.30 14.99
CA ARG A 715 -13.84 8.30 14.11
C ARG A 715 -13.62 9.30 12.99
N GLN A 716 -13.73 8.83 11.77
CA GLN A 716 -13.39 9.60 10.59
C GLN A 716 -14.20 9.17 9.36
N ARG A 717 -14.14 9.97 8.30
CA ARG A 717 -14.71 9.64 6.99
C ARG A 717 -13.88 10.24 5.87
N LEU A 718 -13.96 9.71 4.68
CA LEU A 718 -13.40 10.34 3.49
C LEU A 718 -14.08 11.70 3.27
N ALA A 719 -13.33 12.77 3.01
CA ALA A 719 -13.86 14.13 3.00
C ALA A 719 -14.89 14.35 1.88
N GLY A 720 -14.71 13.70 0.73
CA GLY A 720 -15.57 13.81 -0.46
C GLY A 720 -16.58 12.67 -0.63
N ALA A 721 -16.53 11.59 0.18
CA ALA A 721 -17.38 10.42 -0.04
C ALA A 721 -17.52 9.56 1.21
N GLY A 722 -18.51 8.68 1.24
CA GLY A 722 -18.69 7.64 2.25
C GLY A 722 -19.22 8.11 3.60
N ASN A 723 -19.46 7.14 4.45
CA ASN A 723 -19.98 7.27 5.80
C ASN A 723 -18.85 7.38 6.84
N THR A 724 -19.20 7.71 8.10
CA THR A 724 -18.26 7.73 9.20
C THR A 724 -17.94 6.30 9.65
N TYR A 725 -16.65 5.98 9.77
CA TYR A 725 -16.14 4.72 10.31
C TYR A 725 -15.18 4.98 11.47
N THR A 726 -14.82 3.93 12.18
CA THR A 726 -13.88 3.97 13.30
C THR A 726 -12.65 3.16 12.94
N VAL A 727 -11.47 3.75 13.15
CA VAL A 727 -10.20 3.03 13.10
C VAL A 727 -9.65 2.87 14.51
N GLU A 728 -8.98 1.76 14.73
CA GLU A 728 -8.33 1.43 15.97
C GLU A 728 -6.81 1.49 15.80
N GLY A 729 -6.16 2.06 16.80
CA GLY A 729 -4.71 2.13 16.90
C GLY A 729 -4.09 0.92 17.59
N VAL A 730 -2.83 1.04 17.90
CA VAL A 730 -2.07 0.04 18.65
C VAL A 730 -2.56 0.00 20.11
N GLU A 731 -2.66 -1.19 20.66
CA GLU A 731 -2.93 -1.36 22.07
C GLU A 731 -1.68 -1.08 22.91
N LEU A 732 -1.79 -0.21 23.92
CA LEU A 732 -0.71 0.03 24.86
C LEU A 732 -0.58 -1.15 25.82
N ASP A 733 0.64 -1.45 26.22
CA ASP A 733 0.91 -2.45 27.26
C ASP A 733 0.23 -2.04 28.57
N ARG A 734 -0.47 -2.98 29.18
CA ARG A 734 -1.09 -2.75 30.48
C ARG A 734 -0.04 -2.67 31.58
N ASP A 735 1.01 -3.45 31.46
CA ASP A 735 2.07 -3.57 32.46
C ASP A 735 3.40 -3.10 31.89
N SER A 736 4.08 -2.24 32.62
CA SER A 736 5.39 -1.69 32.26
C SER A 736 6.32 -1.63 33.45
N LEU A 737 7.59 -1.92 33.20
CA LEU A 737 8.67 -1.68 34.16
C LEU A 737 9.13 -0.22 34.05
N LEU A 738 9.18 0.46 35.17
CA LEU A 738 9.73 1.80 35.31
C LEU A 738 11.13 1.72 35.91
N PHE A 739 12.06 2.47 35.31
CA PHE A 739 13.44 2.59 35.77
C PHE A 739 13.86 4.05 35.70
N GLU A 740 14.48 4.56 36.79
CA GLU A 740 15.09 5.88 36.78
C GLU A 740 16.44 5.83 37.52
N THR A 741 17.47 6.41 36.92
CA THR A 741 18.73 6.69 37.57
C THR A 741 19.05 8.16 37.46
N GLY A 742 19.59 8.75 38.51
CA GLY A 742 19.90 10.19 38.54
C GLY A 742 21.09 10.47 39.43
N LEU A 743 21.63 11.68 39.23
CA LEU A 743 22.74 12.22 40.01
C LEU A 743 22.48 13.69 40.26
N ASP A 744 22.43 14.08 41.51
CA ASP A 744 22.30 15.48 41.94
C ASP A 744 23.59 15.93 42.62
N LEU A 745 24.09 17.09 42.21
CA LEU A 745 25.25 17.76 42.82
C LEU A 745 24.81 19.08 43.41
N ALA A 746 24.73 19.14 44.72
CA ALA A 746 24.64 20.40 45.45
C ALA A 746 26.00 21.09 45.41
N VAL A 747 26.13 22.10 44.57
CA VAL A 747 27.38 22.89 44.40
C VAL A 747 27.52 23.97 45.49
N SER A 748 26.44 24.28 46.19
CA SER A 748 26.39 25.16 47.38
C SER A 748 25.12 24.86 48.17
N SER A 749 24.96 25.46 49.34
CA SER A 749 23.74 25.37 50.11
C SER A 749 22.45 25.81 49.38
N ARG A 750 22.58 26.61 48.30
CA ARG A 750 21.45 27.16 47.55
C ARG A 750 21.30 26.56 46.14
N HIS A 751 22.34 26.02 45.54
CA HIS A 751 22.33 25.60 44.12
C HIS A 751 22.59 24.10 43.98
N THR A 752 21.71 23.43 43.24
CA THR A 752 21.84 22.02 42.89
C THR A 752 21.73 21.85 41.38
N LEU A 753 22.64 21.07 40.82
CA LEU A 753 22.60 20.58 39.43
C LEU A 753 22.21 19.11 39.44
N GLY A 754 21.35 18.69 38.55
CA GLY A 754 20.91 17.30 38.46
C GLY A 754 20.84 16.82 37.03
N VAL A 755 21.08 15.53 36.86
CA VAL A 755 20.81 14.82 35.60
C VAL A 755 20.11 13.50 35.94
N SER A 756 19.10 13.11 35.15
CA SER A 756 18.43 11.83 35.30
C SER A 756 18.07 11.22 34.00
N TYR A 757 18.16 9.90 33.94
CA TYR A 757 17.66 9.06 32.85
C TYR A 757 16.48 8.24 33.39
N LYS A 758 15.38 8.21 32.64
CA LYS A 758 14.17 7.46 32.96
C LYS A 758 13.82 6.55 31.81
N GLY A 759 13.42 5.32 32.09
CA GLY A 759 12.97 4.33 31.15
C GLY A 759 11.62 3.75 31.56
N GLU A 760 10.75 3.52 30.61
CA GLU A 760 9.53 2.71 30.71
C GLU A 760 9.58 1.67 29.60
N THR A 761 9.45 0.39 29.96
CA THR A 761 9.45 -0.71 29.00
C THR A 761 8.34 -1.70 29.31
N GLY A 762 7.50 -1.93 28.32
CA GLY A 762 6.52 -3.00 28.28
C GLY A 762 6.92 -4.04 27.23
N GLN A 763 5.97 -4.81 26.75
CA GLN A 763 6.16 -5.84 25.72
C GLN A 763 6.39 -5.20 24.34
N ASP A 764 5.51 -4.27 23.96
CA ASP A 764 5.49 -3.63 22.63
C ASP A 764 5.86 -2.14 22.69
N ASN A 765 5.72 -1.50 23.83
CA ASN A 765 5.92 -0.06 24.01
C ASN A 765 7.17 0.24 24.83
N ARG A 766 7.91 1.24 24.39
CA ARG A 766 9.11 1.70 25.09
C ARG A 766 9.14 3.22 25.10
N ASN A 767 9.57 3.77 26.21
CA ASN A 767 9.75 5.20 26.38
C ASN A 767 11.01 5.48 27.20
N SER A 768 11.78 6.50 26.83
CA SER A 768 12.97 6.90 27.56
C SER A 768 13.10 8.42 27.57
N ALA A 769 13.53 8.97 28.71
CA ALA A 769 13.73 10.40 28.85
C ALA A 769 15.09 10.68 29.52
N LEU A 770 15.75 11.70 29.03
CA LEU A 770 16.92 12.33 29.67
C LEU A 770 16.51 13.71 30.14
N MET A 771 16.77 14.03 31.40
CA MET A 771 16.44 15.31 32.01
C MET A 771 17.67 15.91 32.64
N GLY A 772 17.90 17.21 32.38
CA GLY A 772 18.87 18.04 33.07
C GLY A 772 18.16 19.07 33.93
N GLN A 773 18.62 19.32 35.13
CA GLN A 773 17.95 20.18 36.10
C GLN A 773 18.91 21.15 36.78
N TRP A 774 18.44 22.34 36.99
CA TRP A 774 19.03 23.30 37.94
C TRP A 774 17.99 23.76 38.94
N ARG A 775 18.39 23.86 40.21
CA ARG A 775 17.55 24.29 41.31
C ARG A 775 18.28 25.34 42.14
N MET A 776 17.55 26.37 42.56
CA MET A 776 18.01 27.40 43.47
C MET A 776 17.02 27.55 44.62
N MET A 777 17.51 27.52 45.85
CA MET A 777 16.77 27.78 47.09
C MET A 777 16.95 29.25 47.53
N PHE A 778 15.88 29.87 48.05
CA PHE A 778 15.89 31.24 48.53
C PHE A 778 15.13 31.39 49.85
#